data_3c2c9f514c84d8fd2a00613396ffce48
#
_entry.id   3c2c9f514c84d8fd2a00613396ffce48
#
_cell.length_a   1.000
_cell.length_b   1.000
_cell.length_c   1.000
_cell.angle_alpha   90.00
_cell.angle_beta   90.00
_cell.angle_gamma   90.00
#
_symmetry.space_group_name_H-M   'P 1'
#
loop_
_entity.id
_entity.type
_entity.pdbx_description
1 polymer ?
#
loop_
_entity_poly.entity_id
_entity_poly.type
_entity_poly.pdbx_seq_one_letter_code
_entity_poly.pdbx_strand_id
1 'polypeptide(L)'
;MTNPPLLCSYVMEQTMKKSLLFTLAIGLAFATNSQAQSISLPGGIKLEEVDFERHVMAVVGKMGCNGGVCHGSFQGRGGFRLSLFGYDFEMDHEAIDERIDTDDADDSYLLLKATLQDDHGGGERFKVGSWQYRVFREWIAKGGERKAGSGRVVELEAVPKVVRFRGPGTSAQLKVMATFEDGTKENVTPFCDFRVKDDYVAELGDGGLIRSRYPGDTAVAISYLGHVRAAKILVPTKVQPGFIYPKYEITNYIDRAVDSRLRQLNVVPSVVGSDEEFLRRVTIDTIGSVPTPDEVRQFVADRNPQKRSKKIDELLNNPLHAALWATKLSEITGNDTDSLEQPREKRSRMWHDWLRVRLERNAGWDEIVRGILTATSRGDREPAEWVQAENQLETAARAGFDTDYSERSSLDLYWARRNVNLEQVSEQSAAAFLGVRLQCCRCHKHPYDKWTQSDYRSFANVFGQVKRGASAVAQGAIQAENQRRQGMPQNQRFAQLREVFVDVGNPQRLNDPKTNQPLLPKAPGGPELDTGSDTRTQLLEWMLEPENPYFGRAFVNRVWEHYFGRGIVHPVDDFSVGNPPTNPELLNALADDFVKRGFDIRHIERLVLNSRTWQTSAVPNETNIYDKSNFARSYPRRMMAPVVVDVLNAALGVEQQFTADAAEGERAIQVAATRVRDGNLRNTFRIFGHSSRKSACDCDGSEDPSLSQTLYMMTDGFVMQRIRNGRLRQLLAVGGRMQRLQNGTIEHDELAEVLREMSLAIFGRNPMVDVVWAMINSREFILNH
;
A
#
# COMPACT_ATOMS: atom_id res chain seq x y z
N MET A 1 -94.61 45.44 51.32
CA MET A 1 -93.64 46.01 52.23
C MET A 1 -92.45 45.10 52.26
N THR A 2 -91.34 45.73 52.01
CA THR A 2 -89.95 45.31 52.26
C THR A 2 -89.33 44.19 51.41
N ASN A 3 -88.44 44.60 50.63
CA ASN A 3 -87.40 43.82 49.93
C ASN A 3 -86.54 42.91 50.86
N PRO A 4 -86.03 41.83 50.33
CA PRO A 4 -84.71 41.36 50.65
C PRO A 4 -83.97 40.91 49.39
N PRO A 5 -82.78 40.48 49.53
CA PRO A 5 -81.60 41.26 49.44
C PRO A 5 -80.63 40.77 48.37
N LEU A 6 -79.78 41.66 48.01
CA LEU A 6 -78.63 41.64 47.13
C LEU A 6 -77.49 40.66 47.55
N LEU A 7 -77.70 39.56 48.19
CA LEU A 7 -76.58 38.64 48.64
C LEU A 7 -76.36 37.39 47.79
N CYS A 8 -77.26 37.09 46.83
CA CYS A 8 -77.12 35.79 46.08
C CYS A 8 -76.30 36.02 44.74
N SER A 9 -76.28 37.23 44.25
CA SER A 9 -75.48 37.53 42.98
C SER A 9 -73.98 37.64 43.22
N TYR A 10 -73.54 38.08 44.39
CA TYR A 10 -72.10 38.24 44.70
C TYR A 10 -71.40 36.92 45.01
N VAL A 11 -72.09 35.93 45.54
CA VAL A 11 -71.50 34.61 45.83
C VAL A 11 -71.40 33.76 44.56
N MET A 12 -72.34 33.90 43.62
CA MET A 12 -72.22 33.17 42.34
C MET A 12 -71.12 33.73 41.43
N GLU A 13 -70.91 35.04 41.43
CA GLU A 13 -69.89 35.70 40.63
C GLU A 13 -68.47 35.41 41.18
N GLN A 14 -68.28 35.30 42.49
CA GLN A 14 -67.01 34.89 43.10
C GLN A 14 -66.73 33.40 42.88
N THR A 15 -67.74 32.54 42.90
CA THR A 15 -67.56 31.09 42.67
C THR A 15 -67.26 30.81 41.21
N MET A 16 -67.88 31.51 40.27
CA MET A 16 -67.52 31.38 38.83
C MET A 16 -66.14 31.94 38.51
N LYS A 17 -65.71 33.05 39.13
CA LYS A 17 -64.36 33.60 38.92
C LYS A 17 -63.27 32.70 39.53
N LYS A 18 -63.53 32.05 40.65
CA LYS A 18 -62.58 31.06 41.25
C LYS A 18 -62.56 29.75 40.48
N SER A 19 -63.67 29.30 39.89
CA SER A 19 -63.68 28.09 39.04
C SER A 19 -62.99 28.32 37.70
N LEU A 20 -63.14 29.52 37.10
CA LEU A 20 -62.44 29.86 35.85
C LEU A 20 -60.95 30.05 36.05
N LEU A 21 -60.49 30.62 37.16
CA LEU A 21 -59.07 30.72 37.52
C LEU A 21 -58.46 29.38 37.86
N PHE A 22 -59.19 28.43 38.43
CA PHE A 22 -58.72 27.10 38.74
C PHE A 22 -58.65 26.20 37.50
N THR A 23 -59.57 26.36 36.54
CA THR A 23 -59.53 25.63 35.25
C THR A 23 -58.48 26.23 34.31
N LEU A 24 -58.19 27.54 34.38
CA LEU A 24 -57.05 28.14 33.61
C LEU A 24 -55.71 27.78 34.23
N ALA A 25 -55.59 27.66 35.55
CA ALA A 25 -54.36 27.24 36.22
C ALA A 25 -54.06 25.72 36.05
N ILE A 26 -55.08 24.89 35.93
CA ILE A 26 -54.93 23.45 35.63
C ILE A 26 -54.65 23.27 34.12
N GLY A 27 -55.21 24.09 33.22
CA GLY A 27 -54.91 24.08 31.79
C GLY A 27 -53.48 24.58 31.44
N LEU A 28 -52.87 25.47 32.28
CA LEU A 28 -51.49 25.88 32.13
C LEU A 28 -50.46 24.92 32.82
N ALA A 29 -50.90 24.06 33.69
CA ALA A 29 -50.01 23.08 34.38
C ALA A 29 -49.82 21.78 33.59
N PHE A 30 -50.58 21.53 32.50
CA PHE A 30 -50.41 20.43 31.57
C PHE A 30 -49.84 20.82 30.16
N ALA A 31 -49.47 22.09 29.97
CA ALA A 31 -48.49 22.39 28.96
C ALA A 31 -47.09 21.96 29.54
N THR A 32 -46.88 20.65 29.71
CA THR A 32 -45.54 20.09 29.91
C THR A 32 -44.74 20.56 28.69
N ASN A 33 -43.88 21.52 28.93
CA ASN A 33 -42.71 21.71 28.08
C ASN A 33 -42.02 20.34 27.97
N SER A 34 -42.36 19.60 26.95
CA SER A 34 -41.51 18.60 26.36
C SER A 34 -40.34 19.36 25.72
N GLN A 35 -39.48 19.97 26.55
CA GLN A 35 -38.15 20.31 26.11
C GLN A 35 -37.54 18.99 25.69
N ALA A 36 -37.38 18.79 24.40
CA ALA A 36 -36.61 17.69 23.86
C ALA A 36 -35.29 17.62 24.63
N GLN A 37 -35.11 16.59 25.40
CA GLN A 37 -33.97 16.47 26.30
C GLN A 37 -32.75 16.21 25.44
N SER A 38 -31.92 17.25 25.20
CA SER A 38 -30.73 17.13 24.37
C SER A 38 -29.82 15.99 24.86
N ILE A 39 -29.32 15.18 23.92
CA ILE A 39 -28.42 14.06 24.23
C ILE A 39 -27.00 14.59 24.37
N SER A 40 -26.39 14.36 25.54
CA SER A 40 -24.98 14.66 25.76
C SER A 40 -24.10 13.61 25.09
N LEU A 41 -23.31 14.02 24.12
CA LEU A 41 -22.36 13.19 23.37
C LEU A 41 -20.92 13.37 23.88
N PRO A 42 -19.99 12.43 23.59
CA PRO A 42 -18.58 12.58 23.86
C PRO A 42 -18.02 13.90 23.29
N GLY A 43 -17.04 14.50 24.00
CA GLY A 43 -16.49 15.80 23.62
C GLY A 43 -17.34 17.00 24.00
N GLY A 44 -18.38 16.82 24.83
CA GLY A 44 -19.25 17.90 25.32
C GLY A 44 -20.23 18.45 24.28
N ILE A 45 -20.49 17.69 23.22
CA ILE A 45 -21.42 18.03 22.14
C ILE A 45 -22.84 17.70 22.62
N LYS A 46 -23.80 18.58 22.29
CA LYS A 46 -25.23 18.36 22.52
C LYS A 46 -25.91 18.06 21.20
N LEU A 47 -26.69 16.98 21.16
CA LEU A 47 -27.54 16.62 20.05
C LEU A 47 -28.99 16.97 20.43
N GLU A 48 -29.58 17.94 19.74
CA GLU A 48 -30.93 18.42 20.02
C GLU A 48 -32.01 17.57 19.33
N GLU A 49 -31.71 17.03 18.15
CA GLU A 49 -32.61 16.20 17.36
C GLU A 49 -31.85 15.03 16.75
N VAL A 50 -32.44 13.82 16.84
CA VAL A 50 -31.86 12.63 16.23
C VAL A 50 -32.47 12.41 14.85
N ASP A 51 -31.62 12.31 13.84
CA ASP A 51 -31.94 11.94 12.46
C ASP A 51 -31.46 10.52 12.16
N PHE A 52 -32.28 9.75 11.44
CA PHE A 52 -31.94 8.36 11.10
C PHE A 52 -30.66 8.25 10.29
N GLU A 53 -30.59 8.95 9.14
CA GLU A 53 -29.46 8.82 8.24
C GLU A 53 -28.15 9.40 8.83
N ARG A 54 -28.25 10.56 9.52
CA ARG A 54 -27.07 11.26 10.09
C ARG A 54 -26.54 10.59 11.35
N HIS A 55 -27.40 10.12 12.24
CA HIS A 55 -27.00 9.73 13.58
C HIS A 55 -27.18 8.23 13.84
N VAL A 56 -28.37 7.66 13.57
CA VAL A 56 -28.63 6.23 13.82
C VAL A 56 -27.73 5.38 12.94
N MET A 57 -27.69 5.63 11.63
CA MET A 57 -26.86 4.86 10.70
C MET A 57 -25.37 5.04 10.94
N ALA A 58 -24.95 6.21 11.42
CA ALA A 58 -23.55 6.44 11.79
C ALA A 58 -23.18 5.60 13.04
N VAL A 59 -24.07 5.47 14.05
CA VAL A 59 -23.86 4.59 15.20
C VAL A 59 -23.86 3.13 14.76
N VAL A 60 -24.78 2.69 13.90
CA VAL A 60 -24.82 1.34 13.31
C VAL A 60 -23.46 0.98 12.66
N GLY A 61 -22.91 1.90 11.85
CA GLY A 61 -21.62 1.72 11.22
C GLY A 61 -20.47 1.65 12.23
N LYS A 62 -20.42 2.60 13.17
CA LYS A 62 -19.37 2.69 14.20
C LYS A 62 -19.34 1.46 15.12
N MET A 63 -20.49 0.91 15.47
CA MET A 63 -20.60 -0.31 16.29
C MET A 63 -20.35 -1.58 15.47
N GLY A 64 -20.17 -1.48 14.15
CA GLY A 64 -19.90 -2.60 13.26
C GLY A 64 -21.10 -3.49 12.99
N CYS A 65 -22.33 -3.04 13.28
CA CYS A 65 -23.55 -3.84 13.09
C CYS A 65 -23.77 -4.21 11.63
N ASN A 66 -23.47 -3.29 10.70
CA ASN A 66 -23.58 -3.48 9.25
C ASN A 66 -22.27 -3.97 8.59
N GLY A 67 -21.34 -4.51 9.38
CA GLY A 67 -20.15 -5.17 8.85
C GLY A 67 -20.45 -6.56 8.28
N GLY A 68 -19.61 -7.07 7.36
CA GLY A 68 -19.82 -8.34 6.65
C GLY A 68 -19.82 -9.58 7.55
N VAL A 69 -19.22 -9.52 8.75
CA VAL A 69 -19.26 -10.61 9.74
C VAL A 69 -20.50 -10.57 10.61
N CYS A 70 -21.29 -9.49 10.53
CA CYS A 70 -22.53 -9.26 11.28
C CYS A 70 -23.72 -9.18 10.30
N HIS A 71 -24.50 -8.10 10.36
CA HIS A 71 -25.75 -7.97 9.61
C HIS A 71 -25.55 -7.46 8.17
N GLY A 72 -24.34 -6.98 7.81
CA GLY A 72 -23.98 -6.55 6.45
C GLY A 72 -23.60 -7.69 5.49
N SER A 73 -23.68 -8.96 5.91
CA SER A 73 -23.48 -10.12 5.01
C SER A 73 -24.68 -10.29 4.07
N PHE A 74 -24.48 -11.04 2.97
CA PHE A 74 -25.53 -11.23 1.95
C PHE A 74 -26.85 -11.76 2.51
N GLN A 75 -26.82 -12.62 3.51
CA GLN A 75 -28.01 -13.18 4.15
C GLN A 75 -28.41 -12.45 5.46
N GLY A 76 -27.51 -11.63 6.02
CA GLY A 76 -27.64 -11.11 7.38
C GLY A 76 -27.47 -12.21 8.44
N ARG A 77 -27.13 -11.83 9.68
CA ARG A 77 -27.16 -12.78 10.80
C ARG A 77 -28.52 -12.76 11.47
N GLY A 78 -29.07 -13.93 11.79
CA GLY A 78 -30.36 -14.06 12.45
C GLY A 78 -31.54 -13.47 11.65
N GLY A 79 -31.46 -13.44 10.32
CA GLY A 79 -32.50 -12.86 9.47
C GLY A 79 -32.52 -11.32 9.44
N PHE A 80 -31.63 -10.66 10.19
CA PHE A 80 -31.45 -9.21 10.16
C PHE A 80 -30.38 -8.86 9.13
N ARG A 81 -30.77 -8.28 8.00
CA ARG A 81 -29.88 -7.89 6.92
C ARG A 81 -29.84 -6.38 6.80
N LEU A 82 -28.65 -5.83 6.94
CA LEU A 82 -28.34 -4.42 6.67
C LEU A 82 -27.49 -4.30 5.41
N SER A 83 -27.51 -3.14 4.78
CA SER A 83 -26.60 -2.82 3.70
C SER A 83 -25.17 -2.72 4.23
N LEU A 84 -24.21 -3.33 3.52
CA LEU A 84 -22.81 -3.40 3.96
C LEU A 84 -22.21 -1.98 4.07
N PHE A 85 -21.83 -1.58 5.27
CA PHE A 85 -21.34 -0.22 5.60
C PHE A 85 -22.34 0.91 5.29
N GLY A 86 -23.65 0.64 5.25
CA GLY A 86 -24.66 1.67 5.13
C GLY A 86 -24.74 2.31 3.74
N TYR A 87 -24.62 1.53 2.67
CA TYR A 87 -24.72 2.06 1.32
C TYR A 87 -26.16 2.30 0.84
N ASP A 88 -27.15 1.77 1.55
CA ASP A 88 -28.58 1.84 1.21
C ASP A 88 -29.44 2.08 2.45
N PHE A 89 -29.68 3.35 2.78
CA PHE A 89 -30.41 3.74 3.97
C PHE A 89 -31.90 3.40 3.92
N GLU A 90 -32.48 3.22 2.74
CA GLU A 90 -33.87 2.79 2.61
C GLU A 90 -34.03 1.33 3.04
N MET A 91 -33.24 0.44 2.49
CA MET A 91 -33.18 -0.95 2.89
C MET A 91 -32.83 -1.11 4.37
N ASP A 92 -31.89 -0.29 4.90
CA ASP A 92 -31.50 -0.34 6.30
C ASP A 92 -32.62 0.13 7.23
N HIS A 93 -33.38 1.16 6.83
CA HIS A 93 -34.53 1.64 7.61
C HIS A 93 -35.63 0.59 7.68
N GLU A 94 -36.04 0.00 6.56
CA GLU A 94 -37.04 -1.07 6.50
C GLU A 94 -36.66 -2.26 7.42
N ALA A 95 -35.37 -2.68 7.35
CA ALA A 95 -34.91 -3.80 8.17
C ALA A 95 -34.86 -3.47 9.68
N ILE A 96 -34.56 -2.21 10.05
CA ILE A 96 -34.53 -1.74 11.43
C ILE A 96 -35.94 -1.53 11.96
N ASP A 97 -36.86 -0.98 11.15
CA ASP A 97 -38.24 -0.70 11.50
C ASP A 97 -38.98 -1.96 11.97
N GLU A 98 -38.74 -3.10 11.36
CA GLU A 98 -39.27 -4.41 11.81
C GLU A 98 -38.82 -4.83 13.23
N ARG A 99 -37.90 -4.12 13.89
CA ARG A 99 -37.22 -4.49 15.13
C ARG A 99 -37.28 -3.43 16.21
N ILE A 100 -38.11 -2.43 16.01
CA ILE A 100 -38.33 -1.36 16.97
C ILE A 100 -39.78 -1.40 17.48
N ASP A 101 -39.99 -0.93 18.71
CA ASP A 101 -41.28 -0.71 19.31
C ASP A 101 -41.41 0.78 19.61
N THR A 102 -42.30 1.47 18.89
CA THR A 102 -42.52 2.89 19.05
C THR A 102 -43.42 3.25 20.21
N ASP A 103 -44.17 2.29 20.75
CA ASP A 103 -45.00 2.45 21.94
C ASP A 103 -44.16 2.36 23.23
N ASP A 104 -43.18 1.47 23.25
CA ASP A 104 -42.16 1.40 24.32
C ASP A 104 -40.76 1.21 23.70
N ALA A 105 -40.03 2.30 23.55
CA ALA A 105 -38.71 2.28 22.92
C ALA A 105 -37.71 1.36 23.63
N ASP A 106 -37.82 1.21 24.95
CA ASP A 106 -36.88 0.39 25.73
C ASP A 106 -37.13 -1.12 25.53
N ASP A 107 -38.34 -1.54 25.09
CA ASP A 107 -38.70 -2.91 24.72
C ASP A 107 -38.35 -3.27 23.26
N SER A 108 -37.80 -2.32 22.48
CA SER A 108 -37.37 -2.56 21.12
C SER A 108 -36.33 -3.68 21.02
N TYR A 109 -36.61 -4.69 20.18
CA TYR A 109 -35.74 -5.85 19.98
C TYR A 109 -34.30 -5.45 19.54
N LEU A 110 -34.19 -4.38 18.78
CA LEU A 110 -32.92 -3.77 18.39
C LEU A 110 -32.10 -3.36 19.63
N LEU A 111 -32.69 -2.68 20.60
CA LEU A 111 -32.02 -2.23 21.82
C LEU A 111 -31.70 -3.40 22.76
N LEU A 112 -32.65 -4.32 22.98
CA LEU A 112 -32.46 -5.49 23.84
C LEU A 112 -31.28 -6.35 23.36
N LYS A 113 -31.16 -6.59 22.04
CA LYS A 113 -30.04 -7.34 21.44
C LYS A 113 -28.73 -6.59 21.55
N ALA A 114 -28.70 -5.31 21.18
CA ALA A 114 -27.48 -4.52 21.13
C ALA A 114 -26.87 -4.29 22.53
N THR A 115 -27.69 -4.29 23.59
CA THR A 115 -27.27 -4.14 25.00
C THR A 115 -27.10 -5.47 25.74
N LEU A 116 -27.24 -6.60 25.04
CA LEU A 116 -27.15 -7.95 25.60
C LEU A 116 -28.20 -8.21 26.76
N GLN A 117 -29.31 -7.49 26.77
CA GLN A 117 -30.45 -7.80 27.62
C GLN A 117 -31.23 -9.03 27.12
N ASP A 118 -31.08 -9.30 25.79
CA ASP A 118 -31.46 -10.57 25.19
C ASP A 118 -30.24 -11.14 24.45
N ASP A 119 -30.16 -12.46 24.29
CA ASP A 119 -29.01 -13.17 23.74
C ASP A 119 -28.62 -12.66 22.33
N HIS A 120 -27.40 -12.20 22.19
CA HIS A 120 -26.87 -11.63 20.96
C HIS A 120 -25.51 -12.25 20.61
N GLY A 121 -25.48 -13.07 19.58
CA GLY A 121 -24.23 -13.69 19.08
C GLY A 121 -23.14 -12.73 18.68
N GLY A 122 -23.44 -11.44 18.55
CA GLY A 122 -22.49 -10.34 18.35
C GLY A 122 -21.90 -9.76 19.65
N GLY A 123 -22.40 -10.18 20.82
CA GLY A 123 -22.06 -9.63 22.14
C GLY A 123 -22.67 -8.24 22.40
N GLU A 124 -22.33 -7.63 23.53
CA GLU A 124 -22.75 -6.28 23.90
C GLU A 124 -22.10 -5.27 22.96
N ARG A 125 -22.88 -4.41 22.30
CA ARG A 125 -22.40 -3.36 21.41
C ARG A 125 -22.28 -2.02 22.11
N PHE A 126 -23.21 -1.72 23.00
CA PHE A 126 -23.19 -0.55 23.88
C PHE A 126 -24.03 -0.83 25.13
N LYS A 127 -23.79 -0.05 26.18
CA LYS A 127 -24.49 -0.23 27.47
C LYS A 127 -25.79 0.54 27.49
N VAL A 128 -26.77 0.04 28.28
CA VAL A 128 -27.98 0.77 28.61
C VAL A 128 -27.61 2.15 29.18
N GLY A 129 -28.28 3.20 28.74
CA GLY A 129 -28.05 4.57 29.17
C GLY A 129 -26.77 5.24 28.59
N SER A 130 -25.98 4.53 27.79
CA SER A 130 -24.89 5.14 27.05
C SER A 130 -25.41 6.17 26.02
N TRP A 131 -24.53 7.01 25.46
CA TRP A 131 -24.95 7.97 24.44
C TRP A 131 -25.49 7.28 23.19
N GLN A 132 -24.92 6.13 22.78
CA GLN A 132 -25.40 5.32 21.67
C GLN A 132 -26.83 4.82 21.93
N TYR A 133 -27.03 4.24 23.11
CA TYR A 133 -28.38 3.81 23.54
C TYR A 133 -29.39 4.96 23.45
N ARG A 134 -29.03 6.16 23.96
CA ARG A 134 -29.92 7.32 23.95
C ARG A 134 -30.22 7.82 22.53
N VAL A 135 -29.29 7.71 21.60
CA VAL A 135 -29.55 8.06 20.19
C VAL A 135 -30.61 7.13 19.59
N PHE A 136 -30.48 5.80 19.76
CA PHE A 136 -31.49 4.89 19.25
C PHE A 136 -32.83 5.11 19.94
N ARG A 137 -32.84 5.12 21.28
CA ARG A 137 -34.06 5.29 22.09
C ARG A 137 -34.85 6.54 21.76
N GLU A 138 -34.18 7.67 21.62
CA GLU A 138 -34.83 8.96 21.31
C GLU A 138 -35.41 8.96 19.89
N TRP A 139 -34.73 8.35 18.93
CA TRP A 139 -35.24 8.19 17.57
C TRP A 139 -36.48 7.30 17.54
N ILE A 140 -36.44 6.15 18.20
CA ILE A 140 -37.55 5.22 18.28
C ILE A 140 -38.76 5.88 18.98
N ALA A 141 -38.55 6.53 20.14
CA ALA A 141 -39.58 7.21 20.89
C ALA A 141 -40.27 8.38 20.13
N LYS A 142 -39.59 8.90 19.05
CA LYS A 142 -40.18 9.89 18.14
C LYS A 142 -40.85 9.28 16.92
N GLY A 143 -41.07 7.96 16.90
CA GLY A 143 -41.80 7.27 15.86
C GLY A 143 -40.91 6.56 14.82
N GLY A 144 -39.58 6.52 14.99
CA GLY A 144 -38.70 5.73 14.13
C GLY A 144 -38.61 6.21 12.65
N GLU A 145 -38.98 7.47 12.37
CA GLU A 145 -39.09 7.96 11.01
C GLU A 145 -37.73 8.19 10.32
N ARG A 146 -37.70 8.06 8.98
CA ARG A 146 -36.57 8.39 8.13
C ARG A 146 -36.90 9.58 7.24
N LYS A 147 -36.04 10.59 7.25
CA LYS A 147 -36.07 11.69 6.29
C LYS A 147 -35.07 11.37 5.16
N ALA A 148 -35.60 10.96 4.01
CA ALA A 148 -34.78 10.55 2.86
C ALA A 148 -33.82 11.65 2.40
N GLY A 149 -32.53 11.33 2.30
CA GLY A 149 -31.50 12.25 1.82
C GLY A 149 -30.97 13.20 2.90
N SER A 150 -31.47 13.17 4.13
CA SER A 150 -30.97 14.03 5.23
C SER A 150 -29.47 13.77 5.51
N GLY A 151 -29.01 12.54 5.35
CA GLY A 151 -27.63 12.12 5.56
C GLY A 151 -26.68 12.40 4.38
N ARG A 152 -27.11 13.08 3.32
CA ARG A 152 -26.22 13.40 2.18
C ARG A 152 -25.19 14.45 2.55
N VAL A 153 -23.94 13.96 2.77
CA VAL A 153 -22.80 14.82 3.09
C VAL A 153 -22.23 15.44 1.84
N VAL A 154 -22.16 16.76 1.78
CA VAL A 154 -21.52 17.53 0.70
C VAL A 154 -20.04 17.75 1.02
N GLU A 155 -19.73 18.04 2.29
CA GLU A 155 -18.37 18.29 2.75
C GLU A 155 -18.15 17.66 4.13
N LEU A 156 -17.01 17.00 4.30
CA LEU A 156 -16.52 16.52 5.59
C LEU A 156 -15.18 17.18 5.87
N GLU A 157 -15.00 17.81 7.01
CA GLU A 157 -13.78 18.54 7.34
C GLU A 157 -13.25 18.15 8.72
N ALA A 158 -11.95 17.86 8.81
CA ALA A 158 -11.24 17.68 10.07
C ALA A 158 -10.60 18.99 10.52
N VAL A 159 -10.86 19.42 11.73
CA VAL A 159 -10.39 20.69 12.28
C VAL A 159 -9.65 20.46 13.60
N PRO A 160 -8.35 20.76 13.66
CA PRO A 160 -7.47 21.21 12.59
C PRO A 160 -7.05 20.07 11.63
N LYS A 161 -6.73 20.37 10.37
CA LYS A 161 -6.20 19.40 9.39
C LYS A 161 -4.82 18.85 9.80
N VAL A 162 -4.08 19.61 10.59
CA VAL A 162 -2.78 19.21 11.14
C VAL A 162 -2.76 19.51 12.64
N VAL A 163 -2.73 18.47 13.45
CA VAL A 163 -2.59 18.57 14.91
C VAL A 163 -1.10 18.59 15.25
N ARG A 164 -0.63 19.71 15.81
CA ARG A 164 0.76 19.89 16.24
C ARG A 164 0.83 19.87 17.76
N PHE A 165 1.52 18.92 18.31
CA PHE A 165 1.77 18.81 19.73
C PHE A 165 3.03 19.62 20.14
N ARG A 166 3.14 19.94 21.42
CA ARG A 166 4.37 20.50 21.99
C ARG A 166 5.42 19.42 22.31
N GLY A 167 5.00 18.17 22.34
CA GLY A 167 5.81 16.99 22.62
C GLY A 167 4.94 15.84 23.13
N PRO A 168 5.55 14.68 23.45
CA PRO A 168 4.84 13.53 24.00
C PRO A 168 4.11 13.83 25.33
N GLY A 169 3.04 13.10 25.62
CA GLY A 169 2.26 13.18 26.86
C GLY A 169 1.30 14.36 26.92
N THR A 170 1.01 15.02 25.82
CA THR A 170 0.05 16.12 25.72
C THR A 170 -1.20 15.71 24.95
N SER A 171 -2.31 16.45 25.14
CA SER A 171 -3.58 16.16 24.47
C SER A 171 -4.02 17.33 23.60
N ALA A 172 -4.77 17.02 22.54
CA ALA A 172 -5.38 18.01 21.65
C ALA A 172 -6.77 17.53 21.21
N GLN A 173 -7.67 18.46 20.93
CA GLN A 173 -9.01 18.15 20.47
C GLN A 173 -9.08 18.23 18.94
N LEU A 174 -9.51 17.15 18.30
CA LEU A 174 -9.92 17.09 16.91
C LEU A 174 -11.45 17.23 16.84
N LYS A 175 -11.94 18.02 15.89
CA LYS A 175 -13.35 18.11 15.55
C LYS A 175 -13.56 17.69 14.11
N VAL A 176 -14.68 17.04 13.85
CA VAL A 176 -15.10 16.67 12.49
C VAL A 176 -16.41 17.36 12.20
N MET A 177 -16.41 18.22 11.19
CA MET A 177 -17.59 18.98 10.76
C MET A 177 -18.11 18.38 9.45
N ALA A 178 -19.40 18.06 9.42
CA ALA A 178 -20.09 17.67 8.20
C ALA A 178 -21.01 18.82 7.74
N THR A 179 -20.98 19.11 6.45
CA THR A 179 -21.97 19.97 5.77
C THR A 179 -22.87 19.05 4.95
N PHE A 180 -24.17 19.16 5.16
CA PHE A 180 -25.17 18.36 4.46
C PHE A 180 -25.76 19.10 3.25
N GLU A 181 -26.46 18.36 2.37
CA GLU A 181 -27.05 18.91 1.14
C GLU A 181 -28.08 20.02 1.41
N ASP A 182 -28.75 19.96 2.56
CA ASP A 182 -29.68 21.00 3.02
C ASP A 182 -29.00 22.30 3.56
N GLY A 183 -27.66 22.34 3.50
CA GLY A 183 -26.84 23.46 3.96
C GLY A 183 -26.56 23.47 5.46
N THR A 184 -27.11 22.53 6.24
CA THR A 184 -26.81 22.43 7.68
C THR A 184 -25.38 21.95 7.94
N LYS A 185 -24.78 22.43 9.05
CA LYS A 185 -23.45 22.04 9.50
C LYS A 185 -23.53 21.47 10.90
N GLU A 186 -22.98 20.27 11.08
CA GLU A 186 -22.97 19.57 12.37
C GLU A 186 -21.58 19.10 12.77
N ASN A 187 -21.34 19.08 14.09
CA ASN A 187 -20.16 18.45 14.64
C ASN A 187 -20.42 16.95 14.82
N VAL A 188 -19.98 16.16 13.85
CA VAL A 188 -20.21 14.72 13.78
C VAL A 188 -19.10 13.89 14.43
N THR A 189 -18.19 14.50 15.17
CA THR A 189 -17.03 13.85 15.78
C THR A 189 -17.38 12.56 16.51
N PRO A 190 -18.40 12.47 17.38
CA PRO A 190 -18.75 11.23 18.10
C PRO A 190 -19.20 10.10 17.20
N PHE A 191 -19.77 10.44 16.05
CA PHE A 191 -20.32 9.50 15.07
C PHE A 191 -19.29 8.97 14.06
N CYS A 192 -18.08 9.56 14.03
CA CYS A 192 -17.03 9.13 13.13
C CYS A 192 -16.36 7.83 13.59
N ASP A 193 -15.96 7.00 12.63
CA ASP A 193 -14.97 5.97 12.85
C ASP A 193 -13.57 6.56 12.62
N PHE A 194 -12.67 6.27 13.56
CA PHE A 194 -11.31 6.79 13.57
C PHE A 194 -10.31 5.65 13.53
N ARG A 195 -9.37 5.72 12.60
CA ARG A 195 -8.24 4.80 12.54
C ARG A 195 -6.95 5.58 12.57
N VAL A 196 -6.21 5.45 13.67
CA VAL A 196 -4.83 5.97 13.79
C VAL A 196 -3.91 5.02 13.05
N LYS A 197 -3.07 5.56 12.15
CA LYS A 197 -2.16 4.77 11.32
C LYS A 197 -0.98 4.18 12.12
N ASP A 198 -0.48 4.94 13.11
CA ASP A 198 0.58 4.51 14.02
C ASP A 198 0.18 4.91 15.45
N ASP A 199 -0.32 3.93 16.21
CA ASP A 199 -0.75 4.10 17.60
C ASP A 199 0.41 4.26 18.57
N TYR A 200 1.63 3.96 18.13
CA TYR A 200 2.84 4.29 18.88
C TYR A 200 3.02 5.80 19.03
N VAL A 201 2.69 6.59 18.01
CA VAL A 201 2.83 8.06 18.00
C VAL A 201 1.69 8.73 18.77
N ALA A 202 0.46 8.30 18.57
CA ALA A 202 -0.72 8.90 19.19
C ALA A 202 -1.90 7.92 19.28
N GLU A 203 -2.76 8.12 20.26
CA GLU A 203 -4.05 7.45 20.42
C GLU A 203 -5.20 8.46 20.33
N LEU A 204 -6.38 8.00 19.92
CA LEU A 204 -7.55 8.86 19.75
C LEU A 204 -8.79 8.20 20.34
N GLY A 205 -9.52 8.95 21.17
CA GLY A 205 -10.79 8.52 21.76
C GLY A 205 -12.02 8.99 20.98
N ASP A 206 -13.18 8.42 21.28
CA ASP A 206 -14.46 8.64 20.60
C ASP A 206 -14.89 10.12 20.45
N GLY A 207 -14.54 10.94 21.42
CA GLY A 207 -14.85 12.37 21.38
C GLY A 207 -13.85 13.20 20.58
N GLY A 208 -12.92 12.58 19.84
CA GLY A 208 -11.89 13.27 19.07
C GLY A 208 -10.73 13.79 19.93
N LEU A 209 -10.58 13.35 21.17
CA LEU A 209 -9.45 13.67 22.03
C LEU A 209 -8.24 12.86 21.63
N ILE A 210 -7.22 13.51 21.06
CA ILE A 210 -5.96 12.88 20.68
C ILE A 210 -4.98 13.03 21.83
N ARG A 211 -4.30 11.94 22.21
CA ARG A 211 -3.20 11.91 23.16
C ARG A 211 -1.91 11.52 22.47
N SER A 212 -0.91 12.38 22.50
CA SER A 212 0.43 12.08 21.98
C SER A 212 1.17 11.11 22.92
N ARG A 213 1.82 10.07 22.35
CA ARG A 213 2.56 9.03 23.11
C ARG A 213 4.06 9.17 22.93
N TYR A 214 4.56 9.03 21.71
CA TYR A 214 5.98 9.10 21.37
C TYR A 214 6.25 10.11 20.26
N PRO A 215 7.48 10.61 20.12
CA PRO A 215 7.87 11.49 19.02
C PRO A 215 7.67 10.82 17.68
N GLY A 216 7.27 11.59 16.68
CA GLY A 216 7.06 11.12 15.31
C GLY A 216 5.91 11.83 14.63
N ASP A 217 5.50 11.30 13.50
CA ASP A 217 4.30 11.73 12.78
C ASP A 217 3.41 10.54 12.43
N THR A 218 2.12 10.79 12.40
CA THR A 218 1.11 9.83 11.97
C THR A 218 -0.06 10.55 11.35
N ALA A 219 -1.04 9.79 10.88
CA ALA A 219 -2.32 10.31 10.40
C ALA A 219 -3.46 9.53 11.05
N VAL A 220 -4.60 10.22 11.16
CA VAL A 220 -5.88 9.63 11.52
C VAL A 220 -6.75 9.61 10.28
N ALA A 221 -7.14 8.44 9.81
CA ALA A 221 -8.23 8.29 8.85
C ALA A 221 -9.57 8.45 9.60
N ILE A 222 -10.46 9.23 9.03
CA ILE A 222 -11.74 9.62 9.61
C ILE A 222 -12.81 9.22 8.61
N SER A 223 -13.74 8.37 9.02
CA SER A 223 -14.87 7.95 8.18
C SER A 223 -16.20 8.35 8.83
N TYR A 224 -17.10 8.94 8.05
CA TYR A 224 -18.45 9.28 8.43
C TYR A 224 -19.37 9.09 7.23
N LEU A 225 -20.40 8.23 7.36
CA LEU A 225 -21.36 7.90 6.28
C LEU A 225 -20.69 7.65 4.92
N GLY A 226 -19.57 6.92 4.95
CA GLY A 226 -18.80 6.58 3.76
C GLY A 226 -17.97 7.73 3.16
N HIS A 227 -17.96 8.91 3.76
CA HIS A 227 -17.02 9.99 3.43
C HIS A 227 -15.75 9.86 4.25
N VAL A 228 -14.59 10.01 3.60
CA VAL A 228 -13.28 9.82 4.25
C VAL A 228 -12.46 11.10 4.20
N ARG A 229 -11.80 11.41 5.31
CA ARG A 229 -10.78 12.47 5.43
C ARG A 229 -9.62 11.97 6.27
N ALA A 230 -8.52 12.71 6.22
CA ALA A 230 -7.40 12.46 7.11
C ALA A 230 -6.98 13.73 7.83
N ALA A 231 -6.54 13.58 9.09
CA ALA A 231 -5.84 14.61 9.85
C ALA A 231 -4.42 14.14 10.13
N LYS A 232 -3.43 15.02 9.94
CA LYS A 232 -2.04 14.73 10.30
C LYS A 232 -1.78 15.04 11.77
N ILE A 233 -0.96 14.23 12.40
CA ILE A 233 -0.49 14.39 13.80
C ILE A 233 1.02 14.52 13.79
N LEU A 234 1.54 15.56 14.42
CA LEU A 234 2.96 15.84 14.58
C LEU A 234 3.29 15.92 16.06
N VAL A 235 4.17 15.04 16.54
CA VAL A 235 4.65 15.00 17.91
C VAL A 235 6.16 15.25 17.90
N PRO A 236 6.62 16.50 18.15
CA PRO A 236 8.04 16.81 18.16
C PRO A 236 8.78 16.10 19.30
N THR A 237 10.05 15.76 19.06
CA THR A 237 10.98 15.30 20.10
C THR A 237 11.19 16.41 21.12
N LYS A 238 11.21 16.05 22.41
CA LYS A 238 11.61 16.98 23.47
C LYS A 238 13.07 17.30 23.30
N VAL A 239 13.38 18.58 23.27
CA VAL A 239 14.76 19.10 23.27
C VAL A 239 15.05 19.89 24.54
N GLN A 240 16.30 19.96 24.91
CA GLN A 240 16.73 20.73 26.10
C GLN A 240 16.52 22.24 25.90
N PRO A 241 16.25 23.01 26.95
CA PRO A 241 16.21 24.47 26.87
C PRO A 241 17.50 25.02 26.25
N GLY A 242 17.37 25.91 25.26
CA GLY A 242 18.52 26.45 24.52
C GLY A 242 19.00 25.61 23.36
N PHE A 243 18.30 24.52 23.01
CA PHE A 243 18.63 23.72 21.83
C PHE A 243 18.64 24.55 20.55
N ILE A 244 19.79 24.52 19.85
CA ILE A 244 19.97 25.14 18.55
C ILE A 244 20.06 24.03 17.51
N TYR A 245 19.14 24.04 16.57
CA TYR A 245 19.13 23.05 15.48
C TYR A 245 20.42 23.17 14.65
N PRO A 246 21.20 22.10 14.47
CA PRO A 246 22.49 22.17 13.79
C PRO A 246 22.34 22.59 12.34
N LYS A 247 23.34 23.30 11.82
CA LYS A 247 23.47 23.58 10.40
C LYS A 247 24.25 22.45 9.74
N TYR A 248 23.77 21.98 8.58
CA TYR A 248 24.45 21.02 7.74
C TYR A 248 24.20 21.34 6.26
N GLU A 249 25.01 20.75 5.41
CA GLU A 249 24.93 20.95 3.98
C GLU A 249 23.62 20.40 3.41
N ILE A 250 23.01 21.16 2.53
CA ILE A 250 21.84 20.78 1.73
C ILE A 250 22.30 20.64 0.28
N THR A 251 22.32 19.42 -0.23
CA THR A 251 22.84 19.11 -1.56
C THR A 251 21.81 19.44 -2.65
N ASN A 252 20.54 19.10 -2.42
CA ASN A 252 19.47 19.30 -3.41
C ASN A 252 18.12 19.59 -2.77
N TYR A 253 17.03 19.62 -3.56
CA TYR A 253 15.69 19.91 -3.06
C TYR A 253 15.13 18.79 -2.17
N ILE A 254 15.59 17.54 -2.31
CA ILE A 254 15.23 16.41 -1.43
C ILE A 254 15.62 16.74 0.01
N ASP A 255 16.88 17.12 0.20
CA ASP A 255 17.41 17.48 1.52
C ASP A 255 16.66 18.66 2.13
N ARG A 256 16.30 19.65 1.30
CA ARG A 256 15.54 20.82 1.76
C ARG A 256 14.16 20.45 2.27
N ALA A 257 13.44 19.57 1.53
CA ALA A 257 12.11 19.13 1.89
C ALA A 257 12.12 18.22 3.14
N VAL A 258 13.13 17.36 3.26
CA VAL A 258 13.33 16.51 4.44
C VAL A 258 13.73 17.35 5.65
N ASP A 259 14.71 18.28 5.52
CA ASP A 259 15.12 19.16 6.60
C ASP A 259 13.96 20.01 7.13
N SER A 260 13.13 20.57 6.25
CA SER A 260 11.93 21.31 6.64
C SER A 260 11.01 20.48 7.53
N ARG A 261 10.85 19.19 7.20
CA ARG A 261 10.03 18.28 8.01
C ARG A 261 10.68 17.91 9.33
N LEU A 262 11.97 17.59 9.32
CA LEU A 262 12.72 17.22 10.53
C LEU A 262 12.75 18.37 11.55
N ARG A 263 12.87 19.61 11.10
CA ARG A 263 12.79 20.80 11.98
C ARG A 263 11.43 20.94 12.67
N GLN A 264 10.33 20.60 11.98
CA GLN A 264 8.99 20.62 12.59
C GLN A 264 8.85 19.60 13.72
N LEU A 265 9.65 18.54 13.69
CA LEU A 265 9.65 17.45 14.66
C LEU A 265 10.79 17.54 15.69
N ASN A 266 11.64 18.56 15.61
CA ASN A 266 12.88 18.68 16.42
C ASN A 266 13.79 17.46 16.28
N VAL A 267 13.82 16.84 15.11
CA VAL A 267 14.61 15.65 14.80
C VAL A 267 15.86 16.07 14.03
N VAL A 268 17.03 15.76 14.56
CA VAL A 268 18.32 16.02 13.90
C VAL A 268 18.67 14.78 13.06
N PRO A 269 19.02 14.94 11.77
CA PRO A 269 19.45 13.80 10.98
C PRO A 269 20.79 13.23 11.49
N SER A 270 21.00 11.94 11.23
CA SER A 270 22.30 11.32 11.50
C SER A 270 23.42 11.94 10.66
N VAL A 271 24.66 11.70 11.06
CA VAL A 271 25.81 12.10 10.27
C VAL A 271 25.85 11.37 8.93
N VAL A 272 26.59 11.91 7.96
CA VAL A 272 26.83 11.19 6.70
C VAL A 272 27.63 9.93 7.00
N GLY A 273 27.24 8.81 6.41
CA GLY A 273 27.92 7.53 6.55
C GLY A 273 29.34 7.55 6.00
N SER A 274 30.19 6.64 6.50
CA SER A 274 31.56 6.48 6.00
C SER A 274 31.57 6.08 4.52
N ASP A 275 32.73 6.14 3.88
CA ASP A 275 32.88 5.73 2.50
C ASP A 275 32.64 4.23 2.31
N GLU A 276 32.98 3.41 3.28
CA GLU A 276 32.71 1.98 3.29
C GLU A 276 31.21 1.71 3.40
N GLU A 277 30.49 2.39 4.32
CA GLU A 277 29.04 2.30 4.48
C GLU A 277 28.32 2.74 3.18
N PHE A 278 28.77 3.86 2.60
CA PHE A 278 28.24 4.37 1.34
C PHE A 278 28.46 3.37 0.21
N LEU A 279 29.70 2.91 -0.01
CA LEU A 279 30.04 2.03 -1.14
C LEU A 279 29.27 0.72 -1.08
N ARG A 280 29.22 0.08 0.10
CA ARG A 280 28.45 -1.15 0.30
C ARG A 280 26.97 -0.93 -0.03
N ARG A 281 26.36 0.10 0.54
CA ARG A 281 24.93 0.36 0.39
C ARG A 281 24.57 0.70 -1.05
N VAL A 282 25.31 1.59 -1.70
CA VAL A 282 25.04 1.98 -3.10
C VAL A 282 25.17 0.80 -4.05
N THR A 283 26.15 -0.09 -3.83
CA THR A 283 26.35 -1.28 -4.68
C THR A 283 25.18 -2.27 -4.52
N ILE A 284 24.74 -2.53 -3.29
CA ILE A 284 23.58 -3.39 -3.04
C ILE A 284 22.32 -2.81 -3.66
N ASP A 285 22.07 -1.52 -3.43
CA ASP A 285 20.82 -0.87 -3.83
C ASP A 285 20.71 -0.69 -5.36
N THR A 286 21.83 -0.53 -6.05
CA THR A 286 21.80 -0.27 -7.51
C THR A 286 21.99 -1.52 -8.35
N ILE A 287 22.82 -2.48 -7.93
CA ILE A 287 23.15 -3.67 -8.74
C ILE A 287 22.95 -5.00 -8.02
N GLY A 288 22.38 -5.00 -6.82
CA GLY A 288 22.07 -6.22 -6.07
C GLY A 288 23.30 -7.05 -5.68
N SER A 289 24.46 -6.42 -5.47
CA SER A 289 25.73 -7.09 -5.15
C SER A 289 26.47 -6.35 -4.05
N VAL A 290 27.61 -6.89 -3.61
CA VAL A 290 28.56 -6.23 -2.72
C VAL A 290 29.82 -5.84 -3.48
N PRO A 291 30.51 -4.74 -3.08
CA PRO A 291 31.82 -4.43 -3.64
C PRO A 291 32.85 -5.50 -3.26
N THR A 292 33.84 -5.69 -4.14
CA THR A 292 35.00 -6.53 -3.86
C THR A 292 35.90 -5.86 -2.82
N PRO A 293 36.75 -6.62 -2.08
CA PRO A 293 37.73 -6.04 -1.16
C PRO A 293 38.65 -5.00 -1.82
N ASP A 294 39.04 -5.19 -3.08
CA ASP A 294 39.89 -4.26 -3.80
C ASP A 294 39.15 -2.97 -4.15
N GLU A 295 37.89 -3.05 -4.60
CA GLU A 295 37.07 -1.84 -4.81
C GLU A 295 36.89 -1.04 -3.53
N VAL A 296 36.69 -1.69 -2.37
CA VAL A 296 36.60 -1.00 -1.08
C VAL A 296 37.92 -0.26 -0.78
N ARG A 297 39.09 -0.93 -0.90
CA ARG A 297 40.39 -0.30 -0.65
C ARG A 297 40.63 0.89 -1.58
N GLN A 298 40.37 0.73 -2.87
CA GLN A 298 40.54 1.80 -3.87
C GLN A 298 39.61 2.97 -3.60
N PHE A 299 38.34 2.73 -3.32
CA PHE A 299 37.38 3.78 -3.07
C PHE A 299 37.67 4.57 -1.80
N VAL A 300 38.07 3.89 -0.72
CA VAL A 300 38.44 4.55 0.54
C VAL A 300 39.72 5.36 0.37
N ALA A 301 40.70 4.89 -0.39
CA ALA A 301 41.95 5.59 -0.68
C ALA A 301 41.77 6.79 -1.61
N ASP A 302 40.73 6.81 -2.44
CA ASP A 302 40.47 7.90 -3.39
C ASP A 302 40.10 9.19 -2.62
N ARG A 303 40.82 10.27 -2.87
CA ARG A 303 40.61 11.60 -2.26
C ARG A 303 39.78 12.55 -3.13
N ASN A 304 39.27 12.06 -4.27
CA ASN A 304 38.43 12.88 -5.13
C ASN A 304 37.11 13.26 -4.42
N PRO A 305 36.77 14.53 -4.26
CA PRO A 305 35.52 14.94 -3.60
C PRO A 305 34.27 14.49 -4.37
N GLN A 306 34.37 14.19 -5.64
CA GLN A 306 33.28 13.69 -6.48
C GLN A 306 33.23 12.16 -6.58
N LYS A 307 34.03 11.41 -5.81
CA LYS A 307 34.12 9.96 -5.95
C LYS A 307 32.76 9.25 -5.75
N ARG A 308 31.95 9.73 -4.81
CA ARG A 308 30.61 9.17 -4.56
C ARG A 308 29.68 9.37 -5.75
N SER A 309 29.62 10.58 -6.31
CA SER A 309 28.80 10.87 -7.48
C SER A 309 29.24 10.09 -8.71
N LYS A 310 30.56 9.97 -8.94
CA LYS A 310 31.10 9.14 -10.03
C LYS A 310 30.77 7.67 -9.87
N LYS A 311 30.83 7.12 -8.64
CA LYS A 311 30.46 5.74 -8.37
C LYS A 311 28.96 5.50 -8.57
N ILE A 312 28.11 6.46 -8.19
CA ILE A 312 26.68 6.42 -8.49
C ILE A 312 26.44 6.31 -9.99
N ASP A 313 27.07 7.19 -10.78
CA ASP A 313 26.92 7.18 -12.24
C ASP A 313 27.43 5.88 -12.88
N GLU A 314 28.55 5.34 -12.41
CA GLU A 314 29.09 4.04 -12.82
C GLU A 314 28.08 2.91 -12.57
N LEU A 315 27.52 2.85 -11.37
CA LEU A 315 26.58 1.78 -10.97
C LEU A 315 25.22 1.90 -11.66
N LEU A 316 24.70 3.10 -11.86
CA LEU A 316 23.45 3.32 -12.61
C LEU A 316 23.58 2.94 -14.11
N ASN A 317 24.79 2.95 -14.66
CA ASN A 317 25.06 2.49 -16.02
C ASN A 317 25.50 1.02 -16.11
N ASN A 318 25.60 0.32 -15.00
CA ASN A 318 25.92 -1.10 -14.97
C ASN A 318 24.73 -1.94 -15.48
N PRO A 319 24.94 -2.94 -16.37
CA PRO A 319 23.85 -3.80 -16.86
C PRO A 319 23.04 -4.50 -15.76
N LEU A 320 23.66 -4.80 -14.61
CA LEU A 320 22.96 -5.40 -13.46
C LEU A 320 21.92 -4.46 -12.83
N HIS A 321 22.07 -3.13 -12.98
CA HIS A 321 21.04 -2.18 -12.56
C HIS A 321 19.72 -2.43 -13.31
N ALA A 322 19.80 -2.57 -14.63
CA ALA A 322 18.61 -2.88 -15.44
C ALA A 322 18.01 -4.24 -15.08
N ALA A 323 18.83 -5.25 -14.77
CA ALA A 323 18.37 -6.56 -14.36
C ALA A 323 17.66 -6.53 -12.99
N LEU A 324 18.19 -5.77 -12.02
CA LEU A 324 17.56 -5.57 -10.71
C LEU A 324 16.18 -4.92 -10.85
N TRP A 325 16.10 -3.84 -11.60
CA TRP A 325 14.82 -3.16 -11.83
C TRP A 325 13.86 -3.99 -12.67
N ALA A 326 14.32 -4.75 -13.66
CA ALA A 326 13.47 -5.67 -14.41
C ALA A 326 12.87 -6.76 -13.53
N THR A 327 13.62 -7.25 -12.55
CA THR A 327 13.11 -8.18 -11.54
C THR A 327 12.06 -7.51 -10.66
N LYS A 328 12.32 -6.30 -10.15
CA LYS A 328 11.34 -5.55 -9.34
C LYS A 328 10.08 -5.19 -10.14
N LEU A 329 10.22 -4.72 -11.36
CA LEU A 329 9.07 -4.42 -12.23
C LEU A 329 8.31 -5.68 -12.64
N SER A 330 8.98 -6.83 -12.79
CA SER A 330 8.32 -8.12 -12.99
C SER A 330 7.42 -8.49 -11.81
N GLU A 331 7.82 -8.18 -10.58
CA GLU A 331 6.97 -8.38 -9.39
C GLU A 331 5.76 -7.46 -9.40
N ILE A 332 5.96 -6.17 -9.66
CA ILE A 332 4.91 -5.16 -9.68
C ILE A 332 3.88 -5.43 -10.79
N THR A 333 4.33 -5.87 -11.96
CA THR A 333 3.48 -6.12 -13.13
C THR A 333 2.89 -7.53 -13.19
N GLY A 334 3.23 -8.40 -12.24
CA GLY A 334 2.64 -9.74 -12.11
C GLY A 334 3.20 -10.77 -13.10
N ASN A 335 4.52 -10.77 -13.36
CA ASN A 335 5.21 -11.81 -14.11
C ASN A 335 5.27 -13.10 -13.28
N ASP A 336 4.13 -13.79 -13.17
CA ASP A 336 3.98 -15.07 -12.47
C ASP A 336 4.04 -16.23 -13.46
N THR A 337 5.01 -17.11 -13.29
CA THR A 337 5.22 -18.29 -14.15
C THR A 337 3.98 -19.19 -14.21
N ASP A 338 3.20 -19.31 -13.13
CA ASP A 338 2.00 -20.14 -13.08
C ASP A 338 0.87 -19.59 -13.95
N SER A 339 0.83 -18.29 -14.17
CA SER A 339 -0.18 -17.63 -15.02
C SER A 339 0.16 -17.67 -16.52
N LEU A 340 1.38 -18.04 -16.89
CA LEU A 340 1.82 -18.06 -18.29
C LEU A 340 1.55 -19.40 -18.98
N GLU A 341 1.49 -19.40 -20.31
CA GLU A 341 1.39 -20.62 -21.11
C GLU A 341 2.77 -21.27 -21.28
N GLN A 342 2.77 -22.56 -21.63
CA GLN A 342 4.00 -23.29 -21.93
C GLN A 342 4.73 -22.70 -23.14
N PRO A 343 6.06 -22.64 -23.12
CA PRO A 343 6.95 -22.93 -22.01
C PRO A 343 7.03 -21.76 -21.00
N ARG A 344 6.46 -21.97 -19.80
CA ARG A 344 6.19 -20.92 -18.80
C ARG A 344 7.43 -20.14 -18.38
N GLU A 345 8.50 -20.86 -18.06
CA GLU A 345 9.76 -20.27 -17.58
C GLU A 345 10.41 -19.40 -18.67
N LYS A 346 10.32 -19.84 -19.94
CA LYS A 346 10.83 -19.05 -21.07
C LYS A 346 10.01 -17.79 -21.32
N ARG A 347 8.68 -17.87 -21.20
CA ARG A 347 7.81 -16.69 -21.33
C ARG A 347 8.02 -15.71 -20.19
N SER A 348 8.23 -16.19 -18.96
CA SER A 348 8.60 -15.34 -17.83
C SER A 348 9.94 -14.64 -18.06
N ARG A 349 10.92 -15.34 -18.67
CA ARG A 349 12.18 -14.72 -19.08
C ARG A 349 11.99 -13.67 -20.17
N MET A 350 11.21 -13.95 -21.21
CA MET A 350 10.88 -12.98 -22.27
C MET A 350 10.30 -11.68 -21.69
N TRP A 351 9.41 -11.80 -20.70
CA TRP A 351 8.86 -10.65 -19.99
C TRP A 351 9.94 -9.85 -19.25
N HIS A 352 10.76 -10.54 -18.46
CA HIS A 352 11.87 -9.91 -17.74
C HIS A 352 12.86 -9.22 -18.70
N ASP A 353 13.26 -9.91 -19.79
CA ASP A 353 14.21 -9.35 -20.75
C ASP A 353 13.63 -8.17 -21.53
N TRP A 354 12.32 -8.19 -21.81
CA TRP A 354 11.63 -7.05 -22.41
C TRP A 354 11.74 -5.78 -21.53
N LEU A 355 11.59 -5.93 -20.22
CA LEU A 355 11.78 -4.84 -19.26
C LEU A 355 13.27 -4.45 -19.18
N ARG A 356 14.17 -5.42 -19.06
CA ARG A 356 15.60 -5.20 -18.91
C ARG A 356 16.19 -4.39 -20.06
N VAL A 357 15.89 -4.75 -21.31
CA VAL A 357 16.40 -4.04 -22.50
C VAL A 357 15.96 -2.56 -22.52
N ARG A 358 14.73 -2.27 -22.09
CA ARG A 358 14.25 -0.88 -22.01
C ARG A 358 14.94 -0.10 -20.91
N LEU A 359 15.15 -0.72 -19.76
CA LEU A 359 15.89 -0.12 -18.64
C LEU A 359 17.37 0.09 -18.98
N GLU A 360 18.00 -0.81 -19.72
CA GLU A 360 19.40 -0.65 -20.20
C GLU A 360 19.56 0.59 -21.07
N ARG A 361 18.62 0.84 -21.97
CA ARG A 361 18.63 2.04 -22.82
C ARG A 361 18.04 3.29 -22.17
N ASN A 362 17.69 3.20 -20.88
CA ASN A 362 17.04 4.27 -20.11
C ASN A 362 15.74 4.77 -20.75
N ALA A 363 14.89 3.85 -21.22
CA ALA A 363 13.55 4.21 -21.70
C ALA A 363 12.75 4.85 -20.56
N GLY A 364 11.95 5.88 -20.88
CA GLY A 364 11.07 6.52 -19.91
C GLY A 364 10.02 5.57 -19.36
N TRP A 365 9.57 5.81 -18.13
CA TRP A 365 8.52 5.02 -17.53
C TRP A 365 7.21 5.03 -18.33
N ASP A 366 6.89 6.14 -18.97
CA ASP A 366 5.77 6.30 -19.90
C ASP A 366 5.85 5.35 -21.10
N GLU A 367 7.06 5.21 -21.71
CA GLU A 367 7.30 4.28 -22.81
C GLU A 367 7.10 2.82 -22.36
N ILE A 368 7.65 2.47 -21.19
CA ILE A 368 7.51 1.13 -20.62
C ILE A 368 6.03 0.80 -20.37
N VAL A 369 5.30 1.71 -19.74
CA VAL A 369 3.88 1.51 -19.43
C VAL A 369 3.03 1.49 -20.70
N ARG A 370 3.33 2.30 -21.71
CA ARG A 370 2.69 2.24 -23.02
C ARG A 370 2.83 0.85 -23.62
N GLY A 371 4.04 0.32 -23.66
CA GLY A 371 4.32 -1.01 -24.20
C GLY A 371 3.65 -2.16 -23.43
N ILE A 372 3.23 -1.93 -22.17
CA ILE A 372 2.47 -2.89 -21.36
C ILE A 372 0.96 -2.71 -21.56
N LEU A 373 0.44 -1.52 -21.31
CA LEU A 373 -1.01 -1.27 -21.27
C LEU A 373 -1.66 -1.39 -22.64
N THR A 374 -1.05 -0.85 -23.69
CA THR A 374 -1.63 -0.85 -25.04
C THR A 374 -1.19 -2.05 -25.89
N ALA A 375 -0.53 -3.05 -25.26
CA ALA A 375 0.02 -4.18 -25.99
C ALA A 375 -1.02 -4.99 -26.76
N THR A 376 -0.61 -5.39 -27.97
CA THR A 376 -1.27 -6.39 -28.82
C THR A 376 -0.23 -7.36 -29.36
N SER A 377 -0.64 -8.61 -29.70
CA SER A 377 0.34 -9.62 -30.15
C SER A 377 0.87 -9.34 -31.55
N ARG A 378 0.02 -8.88 -32.45
CA ARG A 378 0.37 -8.71 -33.85
C ARG A 378 1.02 -7.34 -34.16
N GLY A 379 0.60 -6.29 -33.49
CA GLY A 379 0.92 -4.92 -33.88
C GLY A 379 0.39 -4.65 -35.29
N ASP A 380 1.23 -4.07 -36.15
CA ASP A 380 0.90 -3.74 -37.53
C ASP A 380 1.25 -4.85 -38.55
N ARG A 381 1.74 -6.01 -38.07
CA ARG A 381 2.14 -7.13 -38.95
C ARG A 381 0.94 -7.79 -39.59
N GLU A 382 1.13 -8.24 -40.83
CA GLU A 382 0.14 -9.10 -41.47
C GLU A 382 -0.02 -10.43 -40.74
N PRO A 383 -1.22 -11.05 -40.73
CA PRO A 383 -1.49 -12.28 -39.99
C PRO A 383 -0.50 -13.43 -40.25
N ALA A 384 -0.14 -13.64 -41.54
CA ALA A 384 0.78 -14.71 -41.90
C ALA A 384 2.21 -14.44 -41.41
N GLU A 385 2.69 -13.20 -41.48
CA GLU A 385 4.00 -12.79 -41.00
C GLU A 385 4.07 -12.94 -39.47
N TRP A 386 3.01 -12.53 -38.76
CA TRP A 386 2.94 -12.71 -37.31
C TRP A 386 2.95 -14.19 -36.92
N VAL A 387 2.18 -15.05 -37.57
CA VAL A 387 2.20 -16.52 -37.34
C VAL A 387 3.61 -17.09 -37.55
N GLN A 388 4.30 -16.68 -38.58
CA GLN A 388 5.67 -17.10 -38.86
C GLN A 388 6.62 -16.65 -37.74
N ALA A 389 6.53 -15.39 -37.31
CA ALA A 389 7.33 -14.84 -36.23
C ALA A 389 7.08 -15.55 -34.88
N GLU A 390 5.82 -15.88 -34.57
CA GLU A 390 5.50 -16.67 -33.36
C GLU A 390 6.08 -18.09 -33.39
N ASN A 391 6.08 -18.74 -34.54
CA ASN A 391 6.69 -20.07 -34.68
C ASN A 391 8.21 -20.01 -34.56
N GLN A 392 8.86 -18.96 -35.09
CA GLN A 392 10.29 -18.74 -34.93
C GLN A 392 10.64 -18.50 -33.46
N LEU A 393 9.87 -17.63 -32.78
CA LEU A 393 10.03 -17.33 -31.35
C LEU A 393 9.89 -18.58 -30.47
N GLU A 394 8.86 -19.40 -30.71
CA GLU A 394 8.65 -20.62 -29.94
C GLU A 394 9.74 -21.68 -30.22
N THR A 395 10.26 -21.72 -31.43
CA THR A 395 11.39 -22.59 -31.81
C THR A 395 12.67 -22.14 -31.10
N ALA A 396 12.98 -20.84 -31.13
CA ALA A 396 14.12 -20.25 -30.42
C ALA A 396 14.04 -20.51 -28.91
N ALA A 397 12.86 -20.29 -28.33
CA ALA A 397 12.63 -20.54 -26.90
C ALA A 397 12.83 -22.00 -26.47
N ARG A 398 12.63 -22.96 -27.38
CA ARG A 398 12.94 -24.37 -27.11
C ARG A 398 14.43 -24.70 -27.24
N ALA A 399 15.10 -24.03 -28.19
CA ALA A 399 16.52 -24.26 -28.46
C ALA A 399 17.43 -23.65 -27.41
N GLY A 400 17.06 -22.52 -26.80
CA GLY A 400 17.91 -21.80 -25.85
C GLY A 400 17.20 -20.73 -25.05
N PHE A 401 17.99 -19.71 -24.67
CA PHE A 401 17.55 -18.59 -23.84
C PHE A 401 17.34 -17.34 -24.66
N ASP A 402 18.06 -17.18 -25.77
CA ASP A 402 18.01 -15.97 -26.57
C ASP A 402 16.84 -16.00 -27.52
N THR A 403 16.00 -14.99 -27.42
CA THR A 403 14.87 -14.76 -28.29
C THR A 403 14.79 -13.28 -28.66
N ASP A 404 14.20 -12.96 -29.79
CA ASP A 404 13.95 -11.58 -30.24
C ASP A 404 12.73 -10.91 -29.56
N TYR A 405 12.11 -11.58 -28.60
CA TYR A 405 10.93 -11.04 -27.92
C TYR A 405 11.17 -9.70 -27.24
N SER A 406 12.35 -9.49 -26.68
CA SER A 406 12.73 -8.24 -26.01
C SER A 406 12.75 -7.03 -26.95
N GLU A 407 12.92 -7.26 -28.27
CA GLU A 407 12.92 -6.21 -29.28
C GLU A 407 11.52 -5.76 -29.71
N ARG A 408 10.48 -6.50 -29.34
CA ARG A 408 9.09 -6.12 -29.66
C ARG A 408 8.74 -4.81 -28.98
N SER A 409 7.93 -3.98 -29.64
CA SER A 409 7.45 -2.71 -29.10
C SER A 409 6.54 -2.89 -27.88
N SER A 410 5.85 -4.04 -27.76
CA SER A 410 4.83 -4.31 -26.74
C SER A 410 5.03 -5.62 -25.99
N LEU A 411 4.59 -5.63 -24.74
CA LEU A 411 4.61 -6.77 -23.82
C LEU A 411 3.22 -7.46 -23.80
N ASP A 412 2.87 -8.12 -24.88
CA ASP A 412 1.56 -8.79 -25.00
C ASP A 412 1.36 -9.97 -24.02
N LEU A 413 2.45 -10.50 -23.46
CA LEU A 413 2.41 -11.49 -22.37
C LEU A 413 1.65 -10.98 -21.13
N TYR A 414 1.61 -9.68 -20.89
CA TYR A 414 0.80 -9.09 -19.83
C TYR A 414 -0.69 -9.43 -19.98
N TRP A 415 -1.21 -9.41 -21.19
CA TRP A 415 -2.60 -9.71 -21.54
C TRP A 415 -2.82 -11.18 -21.83
N ALA A 416 -1.77 -11.92 -22.20
CA ALA A 416 -1.84 -13.33 -22.55
C ALA A 416 -1.87 -14.29 -21.35
N ARG A 417 -1.90 -13.78 -20.11
CA ARG A 417 -1.95 -14.58 -18.88
C ARG A 417 -3.23 -15.42 -18.81
N ARG A 418 -3.10 -16.63 -18.26
CA ARG A 418 -4.24 -17.54 -18.06
C ARG A 418 -4.93 -17.22 -16.74
N ASN A 419 -6.23 -17.45 -16.68
CA ASN A 419 -7.04 -17.32 -15.47
C ASN A 419 -7.01 -15.92 -14.87
N VAL A 420 -6.73 -14.89 -15.67
CA VAL A 420 -6.81 -13.49 -15.28
C VAL A 420 -8.05 -12.90 -15.93
N ASN A 421 -9.01 -12.48 -15.13
CA ASN A 421 -10.25 -11.87 -15.57
C ASN A 421 -10.15 -10.33 -15.60
N LEU A 422 -11.23 -9.69 -16.05
CA LEU A 422 -11.31 -8.24 -16.21
C LEU A 422 -11.05 -7.51 -14.89
N GLU A 423 -11.61 -8.00 -13.78
CA GLU A 423 -11.45 -7.42 -12.45
C GLU A 423 -10.00 -7.53 -11.97
N GLN A 424 -9.37 -8.67 -12.13
CA GLN A 424 -7.97 -8.87 -11.71
C GLN A 424 -6.99 -7.99 -12.50
N VAL A 425 -7.19 -7.85 -13.82
CA VAL A 425 -6.36 -6.95 -14.64
C VAL A 425 -6.51 -5.51 -14.18
N SER A 426 -7.74 -5.06 -13.91
CA SER A 426 -7.99 -3.69 -13.47
C SER A 426 -7.37 -3.40 -12.10
N GLU A 427 -7.50 -4.32 -11.14
CA GLU A 427 -6.88 -4.21 -9.82
C GLU A 427 -5.35 -4.15 -9.90
N GLN A 428 -4.74 -5.04 -10.70
CA GLN A 428 -3.29 -5.04 -10.91
C GLN A 428 -2.81 -3.76 -11.61
N SER A 429 -3.52 -3.30 -12.64
CA SER A 429 -3.17 -2.07 -13.34
C SER A 429 -3.28 -0.83 -12.43
N ALA A 430 -4.33 -0.75 -11.61
CA ALA A 430 -4.50 0.33 -10.64
C ALA A 430 -3.36 0.33 -9.60
N ALA A 431 -3.04 -0.81 -9.02
CA ALA A 431 -1.99 -0.94 -8.02
C ALA A 431 -0.59 -0.68 -8.62
N ALA A 432 -0.30 -1.30 -9.79
CA ALA A 432 1.00 -1.21 -10.43
C ALA A 432 1.34 0.21 -10.94
N PHE A 433 0.39 0.86 -11.60
CA PHE A 433 0.65 2.09 -12.35
C PHE A 433 0.12 3.36 -11.67
N LEU A 434 -0.93 3.25 -10.86
CA LEU A 434 -1.54 4.40 -10.18
C LEU A 434 -1.35 4.39 -8.67
N GLY A 435 -0.87 3.28 -8.09
CA GLY A 435 -0.73 3.16 -6.65
C GLY A 435 -2.06 3.16 -5.89
N VAL A 436 -3.14 2.72 -6.52
CA VAL A 436 -4.50 2.73 -5.96
C VAL A 436 -5.00 1.30 -5.76
N ARG A 437 -5.48 0.99 -4.56
CA ARG A 437 -6.08 -0.30 -4.21
C ARG A 437 -7.59 -0.25 -4.40
N LEU A 438 -8.10 -0.98 -5.38
CA LEU A 438 -9.53 -1.00 -5.70
C LEU A 438 -10.25 -2.29 -5.27
N GLN A 439 -9.56 -3.29 -4.76
CA GLN A 439 -10.10 -4.63 -4.45
C GLN A 439 -11.33 -4.57 -3.53
N CYS A 440 -11.33 -3.69 -2.53
CA CYS A 440 -12.47 -3.51 -1.63
C CYS A 440 -13.74 -3.07 -2.37
N CYS A 441 -13.57 -2.32 -3.48
CA CYS A 441 -14.69 -1.77 -4.26
C CYS A 441 -15.39 -2.81 -5.13
N ARG A 442 -14.89 -4.04 -5.23
CA ARG A 442 -15.57 -5.12 -5.92
C ARG A 442 -16.95 -5.41 -5.34
N CYS A 443 -17.09 -5.34 -4.01
CA CYS A 443 -18.30 -5.71 -3.28
C CYS A 443 -19.03 -4.54 -2.60
N HIS A 444 -18.31 -3.47 -2.22
CA HIS A 444 -18.86 -2.33 -1.49
C HIS A 444 -18.03 -1.05 -1.73
N LYS A 445 -18.50 0.08 -1.24
CA LYS A 445 -17.72 1.33 -1.22
C LYS A 445 -16.43 1.15 -0.41
N HIS A 446 -15.32 1.74 -0.86
CA HIS A 446 -14.05 1.65 -0.14
C HIS A 446 -14.17 2.26 1.27
N PRO A 447 -13.79 1.53 2.36
CA PRO A 447 -14.03 2.00 3.73
C PRO A 447 -13.15 3.20 4.13
N TYR A 448 -12.01 3.39 3.48
CA TYR A 448 -11.03 4.45 3.82
C TYR A 448 -10.63 5.28 2.61
N ASP A 449 -11.39 5.21 1.51
CA ASP A 449 -11.16 6.04 0.32
C ASP A 449 -12.49 6.47 -0.32
N LYS A 450 -12.42 7.28 -1.35
CA LYS A 450 -13.56 7.86 -2.07
C LYS A 450 -14.25 6.89 -3.03
N TRP A 451 -13.60 5.79 -3.40
CA TRP A 451 -14.03 4.89 -4.48
C TRP A 451 -15.30 4.11 -4.16
N THR A 452 -16.21 4.10 -5.12
CA THR A 452 -17.47 3.35 -5.09
C THR A 452 -17.35 2.06 -5.92
N GLN A 453 -18.36 1.19 -5.81
CA GLN A 453 -18.46 0.00 -6.64
C GLN A 453 -18.66 0.35 -8.13
N SER A 454 -19.39 1.42 -8.44
CA SER A 454 -19.56 1.91 -9.81
C SER A 454 -18.26 2.48 -10.38
N ASP A 455 -17.46 3.22 -9.59
CA ASP A 455 -16.12 3.67 -10.02
C ASP A 455 -15.21 2.50 -10.36
N TYR A 456 -15.22 1.45 -9.52
CA TYR A 456 -14.46 0.22 -9.75
C TYR A 456 -14.84 -0.46 -11.07
N ARG A 457 -16.15 -0.64 -11.30
CA ARG A 457 -16.65 -1.30 -12.52
C ARG A 457 -16.42 -0.47 -13.76
N SER A 458 -16.61 0.85 -13.69
CA SER A 458 -16.29 1.77 -14.78
C SER A 458 -14.80 1.72 -15.14
N PHE A 459 -13.91 1.65 -14.14
CA PHE A 459 -12.48 1.48 -14.40
C PHE A 459 -12.15 0.10 -14.99
N ALA A 460 -12.77 -0.97 -14.50
CA ALA A 460 -12.59 -2.30 -15.09
C ALA A 460 -13.01 -2.32 -16.57
N ASN A 461 -14.10 -1.63 -16.93
CA ASN A 461 -14.59 -1.54 -18.30
C ASN A 461 -13.60 -0.90 -19.29
N VAL A 462 -12.60 -0.15 -18.82
CA VAL A 462 -11.49 0.37 -19.65
C VAL A 462 -10.77 -0.77 -20.37
N PHE A 463 -10.66 -1.94 -19.75
CA PHE A 463 -9.95 -3.10 -20.28
C PHE A 463 -10.86 -4.10 -21.00
N GLY A 464 -12.16 -3.82 -21.08
CA GLY A 464 -13.16 -4.74 -21.62
C GLY A 464 -13.07 -5.01 -23.12
N GLN A 465 -12.39 -4.14 -23.87
CA GLN A 465 -12.15 -4.31 -25.31
C GLN A 465 -11.03 -5.30 -25.62
N VAL A 466 -10.18 -5.66 -24.63
CA VAL A 466 -9.08 -6.59 -24.86
C VAL A 466 -9.62 -8.01 -24.94
N LYS A 467 -9.28 -8.67 -26.02
CA LYS A 467 -9.65 -10.06 -26.29
C LYS A 467 -8.43 -10.93 -26.49
N ARG A 468 -8.57 -12.19 -26.17
CA ARG A 468 -7.56 -13.22 -26.43
C ARG A 468 -8.18 -14.35 -27.22
N GLY A 469 -7.71 -14.56 -28.44
CA GLY A 469 -8.29 -15.58 -29.34
C GLY A 469 -7.82 -15.43 -30.77
N ALA A 470 -8.75 -15.26 -31.67
CA ALA A 470 -8.50 -14.98 -33.08
C ALA A 470 -9.34 -13.74 -33.46
N SER A 471 -8.69 -12.66 -33.86
CA SER A 471 -9.36 -11.50 -34.44
C SER A 471 -9.98 -11.88 -35.80
N ALA A 472 -10.98 -11.14 -36.25
CA ALA A 472 -11.62 -11.39 -37.55
C ALA A 472 -10.61 -11.41 -38.71
N VAL A 473 -9.59 -10.53 -38.64
CA VAL A 473 -8.53 -10.42 -39.65
C VAL A 473 -7.59 -11.63 -39.64
N ALA A 474 -7.24 -12.13 -38.46
CA ALA A 474 -6.24 -13.20 -38.28
C ALA A 474 -6.87 -14.61 -38.17
N GLN A 475 -8.20 -14.72 -38.13
CA GLN A 475 -8.90 -15.97 -37.86
C GLN A 475 -8.47 -17.13 -38.79
N GLY A 476 -8.37 -16.88 -40.09
CA GLY A 476 -7.97 -17.90 -41.05
C GLY A 476 -6.55 -18.40 -40.82
N ALA A 477 -5.59 -17.47 -40.61
CA ALA A 477 -4.19 -17.80 -40.34
C ALA A 477 -4.01 -18.55 -39.01
N ILE A 478 -4.70 -18.14 -37.97
CA ILE A 478 -4.65 -18.77 -36.63
C ILE A 478 -5.26 -20.20 -36.69
N GLN A 479 -6.39 -20.38 -37.37
CA GLN A 479 -7.03 -21.68 -37.52
C GLN A 479 -6.14 -22.66 -38.29
N ALA A 480 -5.58 -22.24 -39.44
CA ALA A 480 -4.66 -23.05 -40.23
C ALA A 480 -3.43 -23.45 -39.40
N GLU A 481 -2.83 -22.52 -38.67
CA GLU A 481 -1.70 -22.81 -37.84
C GLU A 481 -2.05 -23.75 -36.67
N ASN A 482 -3.18 -23.56 -36.01
CA ASN A 482 -3.62 -24.45 -34.94
C ASN A 482 -3.90 -25.88 -35.41
N GLN A 483 -4.44 -26.04 -36.63
CA GLN A 483 -4.58 -27.36 -37.27
C GLN A 483 -3.21 -27.98 -37.55
N ARG A 484 -2.25 -27.24 -38.07
CA ARG A 484 -0.87 -27.68 -38.27
C ARG A 484 -0.24 -28.14 -36.95
N ARG A 485 -0.38 -27.33 -35.87
CA ARG A 485 0.13 -27.66 -34.52
C ARG A 485 -0.51 -28.93 -33.94
N GLN A 486 -1.81 -29.15 -34.16
CA GLN A 486 -2.50 -30.36 -33.70
C GLN A 486 -1.96 -31.63 -34.39
N GLY A 487 -1.56 -31.54 -35.67
CA GLY A 487 -0.92 -32.63 -36.41
C GLY A 487 0.52 -32.96 -36.04
N MET A 488 1.17 -32.12 -35.21
CA MET A 488 2.56 -32.35 -34.74
C MET A 488 2.63 -33.48 -33.71
N PRO A 489 3.73 -34.23 -33.66
CA PRO A 489 4.03 -35.16 -32.55
C PRO A 489 3.89 -34.48 -31.20
N GLN A 490 3.37 -35.19 -30.19
CA GLN A 490 3.06 -34.60 -28.87
C GLN A 490 4.25 -33.91 -28.19
N ASN A 491 5.45 -34.48 -28.35
CA ASN A 491 6.70 -33.92 -27.79
C ASN A 491 7.21 -32.69 -28.53
N GLN A 492 6.71 -32.42 -29.72
CA GLN A 492 7.07 -31.28 -30.59
C GLN A 492 5.95 -30.24 -30.70
N ARG A 493 4.76 -30.55 -30.16
CA ARG A 493 3.57 -29.72 -30.32
C ARG A 493 3.72 -28.41 -29.55
N PHE A 494 3.48 -27.29 -30.24
CA PHE A 494 3.35 -25.99 -29.62
C PHE A 494 1.94 -25.82 -28.98
N ALA A 495 1.82 -24.91 -28.02
CA ALA A 495 0.52 -24.49 -27.51
C ALA A 495 -0.34 -23.90 -28.65
N GLN A 496 -1.66 -23.89 -28.46
CA GLN A 496 -2.54 -23.22 -29.41
C GLN A 496 -2.15 -21.74 -29.54
N LEU A 497 -2.01 -21.28 -30.78
CA LEU A 497 -1.76 -19.88 -31.08
C LEU A 497 -3.03 -19.07 -30.80
N ARG A 498 -2.87 -17.97 -30.06
CA ARG A 498 -3.92 -17.02 -29.74
C ARG A 498 -3.34 -15.62 -29.80
N GLU A 499 -4.09 -14.72 -30.42
CA GLU A 499 -3.77 -13.30 -30.54
C GLU A 499 -4.36 -12.54 -29.34
N VAL A 500 -3.61 -11.58 -28.80
CA VAL A 500 -4.14 -10.49 -27.96
C VAL A 500 -4.47 -9.33 -28.89
N PHE A 501 -5.71 -8.90 -28.92
CA PHE A 501 -6.22 -7.85 -29.81
C PHE A 501 -7.29 -7.01 -29.15
N VAL A 502 -7.62 -5.86 -29.76
CA VAL A 502 -8.69 -4.96 -29.32
C VAL A 502 -9.92 -5.21 -30.17
N ASP A 503 -11.08 -5.44 -29.53
CA ASP A 503 -12.38 -5.56 -30.17
C ASP A 503 -13.30 -4.45 -29.66
N VAL A 504 -13.30 -3.34 -30.36
CA VAL A 504 -14.13 -2.16 -30.05
C VAL A 504 -15.62 -2.46 -30.19
N GLY A 505 -15.99 -3.33 -31.14
CA GLY A 505 -17.40 -3.66 -31.46
C GLY A 505 -18.08 -4.54 -30.42
N ASN A 506 -17.31 -5.34 -29.65
CA ASN A 506 -17.87 -6.29 -28.68
C ASN A 506 -17.09 -6.32 -27.36
N PRO A 507 -17.07 -5.20 -26.60
CA PRO A 507 -16.38 -5.16 -25.31
C PRO A 507 -17.09 -6.01 -24.25
N GLN A 508 -16.33 -6.65 -23.37
CA GLN A 508 -16.85 -7.15 -22.10
C GLN A 508 -17.15 -5.95 -21.19
N ARG A 509 -18.32 -5.94 -20.53
CA ARG A 509 -18.73 -4.84 -19.64
C ARG A 509 -19.26 -5.36 -18.32
N LEU A 510 -18.94 -4.65 -17.26
CA LEU A 510 -19.56 -4.77 -15.94
C LEU A 510 -20.64 -3.69 -15.84
N ASN A 511 -21.83 -4.10 -15.40
CA ASN A 511 -22.98 -3.21 -15.24
C ASN A 511 -22.99 -2.55 -13.84
N ASP A 512 -23.71 -1.47 -13.70
CA ASP A 512 -24.00 -0.87 -12.40
C ASP A 512 -24.72 -1.89 -11.50
N PRO A 513 -24.27 -2.09 -10.26
CA PRO A 513 -24.78 -3.13 -9.39
C PRO A 513 -26.23 -2.90 -8.91
N LYS A 514 -26.70 -1.66 -8.91
CA LYS A 514 -28.05 -1.29 -8.48
C LYS A 514 -29.05 -1.28 -9.63
N THR A 515 -28.67 -0.64 -10.74
CA THR A 515 -29.57 -0.42 -11.88
C THR A 515 -29.45 -1.48 -12.96
N ASN A 516 -28.38 -2.31 -12.92
CA ASN A 516 -28.00 -3.26 -13.95
C ASN A 516 -27.79 -2.63 -15.35
N GLN A 517 -27.62 -1.32 -15.41
CA GLN A 517 -27.32 -0.61 -16.65
C GLN A 517 -25.83 -0.69 -16.99
N PRO A 518 -25.44 -0.72 -18.27
CA PRO A 518 -24.04 -0.68 -18.66
C PRO A 518 -23.35 0.59 -18.16
N LEU A 519 -22.18 0.42 -17.52
CA LEU A 519 -21.32 1.52 -17.12
C LEU A 519 -20.32 1.86 -18.23
N LEU A 520 -20.12 3.14 -18.49
CA LEU A 520 -19.06 3.61 -19.39
C LEU A 520 -17.68 3.38 -18.76
N PRO A 521 -16.65 3.08 -19.59
CA PRO A 521 -15.27 3.04 -19.13
C PRO A 521 -14.84 4.43 -18.64
N LYS A 522 -14.16 4.48 -17.49
CA LYS A 522 -13.76 5.73 -16.85
C LYS A 522 -12.41 5.59 -16.15
N ALA A 523 -11.55 6.61 -16.29
CA ALA A 523 -10.32 6.69 -15.53
C ALA A 523 -10.61 6.96 -14.03
N PRO A 524 -9.81 6.44 -13.09
CA PRO A 524 -10.08 6.61 -11.65
C PRO A 524 -9.99 8.08 -11.23
N GLY A 525 -11.14 8.70 -10.94
CA GLY A 525 -11.23 10.14 -10.64
C GLY A 525 -10.97 11.06 -11.84
N GLY A 526 -10.92 10.49 -13.05
CA GLY A 526 -10.73 11.17 -14.32
C GLY A 526 -11.97 11.13 -15.21
N PRO A 527 -11.82 11.37 -16.51
CA PRO A 527 -12.93 11.43 -17.48
C PRO A 527 -13.49 10.04 -17.81
N GLU A 528 -14.70 10.03 -18.34
CA GLU A 528 -15.24 8.93 -19.13
C GLU A 528 -14.50 8.85 -20.46
N LEU A 529 -14.28 7.61 -20.96
CA LEU A 529 -13.50 7.34 -22.15
C LEU A 529 -14.41 6.96 -23.33
N ASP A 530 -14.03 7.40 -24.52
CA ASP A 530 -14.76 7.10 -25.74
C ASP A 530 -14.63 5.61 -26.10
N THR A 531 -15.76 4.93 -26.25
CA THR A 531 -15.80 3.51 -26.58
C THR A 531 -15.59 3.22 -28.06
N GLY A 532 -15.53 4.23 -28.92
CA GLY A 532 -15.28 4.11 -30.35
C GLY A 532 -13.82 3.83 -30.73
N SER A 533 -12.90 3.91 -29.79
CA SER A 533 -11.48 3.64 -29.95
C SER A 533 -10.91 2.84 -28.77
N ASP A 534 -9.61 2.47 -28.82
CA ASP A 534 -8.97 1.73 -27.72
C ASP A 534 -8.94 2.57 -26.43
N THR A 535 -9.77 2.19 -25.47
CA THR A 535 -9.90 2.87 -24.19
C THR A 535 -8.64 2.85 -23.34
N ARG A 536 -7.73 1.88 -23.56
CA ARG A 536 -6.43 1.81 -22.86
C ARG A 536 -5.48 2.94 -23.30
N THR A 537 -5.52 3.32 -24.57
CA THR A 537 -4.74 4.44 -25.11
C THR A 537 -5.20 5.75 -24.45
N GLN A 538 -6.50 5.98 -24.37
CA GLN A 538 -7.06 7.17 -23.70
C GLN A 538 -6.76 7.18 -22.20
N LEU A 539 -6.82 6.01 -21.53
CA LEU A 539 -6.39 5.90 -20.13
C LEU A 539 -4.93 6.33 -19.97
N LEU A 540 -4.05 5.86 -20.86
CA LEU A 540 -2.63 6.21 -20.83
C LEU A 540 -2.43 7.70 -21.09
N GLU A 541 -3.12 8.30 -22.04
CA GLU A 541 -3.07 9.74 -22.30
C GLU A 541 -3.43 10.54 -21.03
N TRP A 542 -4.53 10.18 -20.36
CA TRP A 542 -4.90 10.76 -19.07
C TRP A 542 -3.83 10.55 -17.99
N MET A 543 -3.19 9.36 -17.94
CA MET A 543 -2.11 9.09 -16.98
C MET A 543 -0.89 9.99 -17.19
N LEU A 544 -0.62 10.37 -18.43
CA LEU A 544 0.52 11.21 -18.82
C LEU A 544 0.27 12.72 -18.69
N GLU A 545 -0.95 13.14 -18.37
CA GLU A 545 -1.23 14.53 -18.09
C GLU A 545 -0.36 15.05 -16.94
N PRO A 546 0.25 16.25 -17.06
CA PRO A 546 1.13 16.78 -16.01
C PRO A 546 0.48 16.90 -14.63
N GLU A 547 -0.81 17.16 -14.59
CA GLU A 547 -1.62 17.29 -13.38
C GLU A 547 -2.15 15.96 -12.84
N ASN A 548 -1.86 14.83 -13.50
CA ASN A 548 -2.33 13.54 -13.06
C ASN A 548 -1.88 13.26 -11.60
N PRO A 549 -2.84 12.97 -10.70
CA PRO A 549 -2.53 12.88 -9.28
C PRO A 549 -1.84 11.57 -8.87
N TYR A 550 -1.71 10.61 -9.78
CA TYR A 550 -1.29 9.25 -9.44
C TYR A 550 0.00 8.81 -10.14
N PHE A 551 0.06 8.82 -11.46
CA PHE A 551 1.05 8.10 -12.26
C PHE A 551 2.50 8.44 -11.90
N GLY A 552 2.87 9.70 -11.98
CA GLY A 552 4.22 10.14 -11.60
C GLY A 552 4.51 9.93 -10.11
N ARG A 553 3.54 10.26 -9.24
CA ARG A 553 3.69 10.09 -7.79
C ARG A 553 3.85 8.64 -7.37
N ALA A 554 3.07 7.73 -7.95
CA ALA A 554 3.14 6.30 -7.64
C ALA A 554 4.53 5.73 -7.96
N PHE A 555 5.08 6.07 -9.11
CA PHE A 555 6.38 5.55 -9.51
C PHE A 555 7.53 6.16 -8.71
N VAL A 556 7.59 7.48 -8.54
CA VAL A 556 8.66 8.08 -7.71
C VAL A 556 8.59 7.63 -6.26
N ASN A 557 7.39 7.33 -5.73
CA ASN A 557 7.23 6.76 -4.40
C ASN A 557 7.79 5.33 -4.30
N ARG A 558 7.69 4.52 -5.37
CA ARG A 558 8.32 3.18 -5.45
C ARG A 558 9.85 3.28 -5.57
N VAL A 559 10.36 4.24 -6.35
CA VAL A 559 11.80 4.53 -6.39
C VAL A 559 12.30 4.95 -5.01
N TRP A 560 11.56 5.81 -4.35
CA TRP A 560 11.87 6.25 -2.97
C TRP A 560 11.89 5.07 -2.00
N GLU A 561 10.86 4.22 -2.03
CA GLU A 561 10.79 3.02 -1.17
C GLU A 561 11.95 2.07 -1.43
N HIS A 562 12.35 1.88 -2.68
CA HIS A 562 13.49 1.04 -3.03
C HIS A 562 14.77 1.48 -2.31
N TYR A 563 15.05 2.78 -2.27
CA TYR A 563 16.27 3.32 -1.67
C TYR A 563 16.19 3.57 -0.15
N PHE A 564 15.00 3.79 0.40
CA PHE A 564 14.81 4.10 1.82
C PHE A 564 14.15 2.99 2.63
N GLY A 565 13.64 1.92 1.97
CA GLY A 565 12.91 0.83 2.61
C GLY A 565 11.50 1.19 3.05
N ARG A 566 11.06 2.42 2.77
CA ARG A 566 9.71 2.91 3.08
C ARG A 566 9.33 4.04 2.12
N GLY A 567 8.14 3.98 1.57
CA GLY A 567 7.59 5.05 0.75
C GLY A 567 7.26 6.31 1.53
N ILE A 568 7.18 7.45 0.84
CA ILE A 568 6.61 8.70 1.37
C ILE A 568 5.11 8.50 1.62
N VAL A 569 4.44 7.75 0.75
CA VAL A 569 3.18 7.05 1.00
C VAL A 569 3.52 5.59 1.24
N HIS A 570 3.06 5.03 2.36
CA HIS A 570 3.37 3.64 2.72
C HIS A 570 2.12 2.97 3.33
N PRO A 571 1.69 1.78 2.82
CA PRO A 571 2.25 1.04 1.68
C PRO A 571 2.26 1.82 0.36
N VAL A 572 3.19 1.45 -0.55
CA VAL A 572 3.48 2.26 -1.76
C VAL A 572 2.37 2.26 -2.82
N ASP A 573 1.48 1.30 -2.74
CA ASP A 573 0.31 1.10 -3.60
C ASP A 573 -1.01 1.56 -2.96
N ASP A 574 -0.95 2.33 -1.85
CA ASP A 574 -2.11 2.81 -1.11
C ASP A 574 -2.17 4.35 -1.06
N PHE A 575 -2.44 4.97 -2.21
CA PHE A 575 -2.68 6.41 -2.34
C PHE A 575 -4.11 6.79 -1.97
N SER A 576 -4.64 6.19 -0.91
CA SER A 576 -5.99 6.50 -0.41
C SER A 576 -6.03 7.81 0.37
N VAL A 577 -7.23 8.40 0.46
CA VAL A 577 -7.48 9.61 1.27
C VAL A 577 -7.13 9.37 2.73
N GLY A 578 -7.37 8.17 3.25
CA GLY A 578 -7.03 7.77 4.62
C GLY A 578 -5.54 7.59 4.89
N ASN A 579 -4.70 7.59 3.85
CA ASN A 579 -3.26 7.34 3.92
C ASN A 579 -2.43 8.50 3.31
N PRO A 580 -2.45 9.71 3.87
CA PRO A 580 -1.75 10.85 3.30
C PRO A 580 -0.23 10.67 3.35
N PRO A 581 0.51 11.23 2.37
CA PRO A 581 1.98 11.19 2.36
C PRO A 581 2.57 11.83 3.62
N THR A 582 3.65 11.26 4.15
CA THR A 582 4.37 11.83 5.31
C THR A 582 4.97 13.20 4.97
N ASN A 583 5.50 13.35 3.75
CA ASN A 583 6.02 14.60 3.23
C ASN A 583 5.45 14.89 1.83
N PRO A 584 4.28 15.58 1.73
CA PRO A 584 3.64 15.86 0.45
C PRO A 584 4.45 16.81 -0.44
N GLU A 585 5.20 17.74 0.14
CA GLU A 585 6.06 18.69 -0.61
C GLU A 585 7.15 17.92 -1.35
N LEU A 586 7.80 16.98 -0.68
CA LEU A 586 8.82 16.11 -1.28
C LEU A 586 8.23 15.25 -2.40
N LEU A 587 7.11 14.59 -2.14
CA LEU A 587 6.47 13.71 -3.13
C LEU A 587 6.08 14.48 -4.40
N ASN A 588 5.49 15.66 -4.23
CA ASN A 588 5.10 16.50 -5.36
C ASN A 588 6.33 16.98 -6.14
N ALA A 589 7.37 17.47 -5.46
CA ALA A 589 8.59 17.94 -6.11
C ALA A 589 9.27 16.84 -6.93
N LEU A 590 9.33 15.60 -6.38
CA LEU A 590 9.87 14.44 -7.11
C LEU A 590 9.01 14.07 -8.33
N ALA A 591 7.69 14.06 -8.19
CA ALA A 591 6.78 13.74 -9.28
C ALA A 591 6.83 14.79 -10.39
N ASP A 592 6.83 16.08 -10.03
CA ASP A 592 6.91 17.18 -10.99
C ASP A 592 8.25 17.17 -11.77
N ASP A 593 9.35 16.87 -11.08
CA ASP A 593 10.67 16.75 -11.73
C ASP A 593 10.70 15.53 -12.66
N PHE A 594 10.14 14.41 -12.24
CA PHE A 594 10.04 13.18 -13.03
C PHE A 594 9.26 13.40 -14.34
N VAL A 595 8.08 14.04 -14.27
CA VAL A 595 7.27 14.38 -15.44
C VAL A 595 8.01 15.34 -16.36
N LYS A 596 8.60 16.41 -15.82
CA LYS A 596 9.36 17.41 -16.59
C LYS A 596 10.58 16.84 -17.31
N ARG A 597 11.15 15.77 -16.80
CA ARG A 597 12.31 15.06 -17.38
C ARG A 597 11.92 13.91 -18.30
N GLY A 598 10.66 13.82 -18.73
CA GLY A 598 10.19 12.76 -19.63
C GLY A 598 10.24 11.39 -18.98
N PHE A 599 9.86 11.32 -17.70
CA PHE A 599 9.79 10.08 -16.92
C PHE A 599 11.11 9.30 -16.83
N ASP A 600 12.25 10.03 -16.78
CA ASP A 600 13.60 9.46 -16.68
C ASP A 600 13.86 8.87 -15.30
N ILE A 601 13.90 7.53 -15.24
CA ILE A 601 14.09 6.75 -14.01
C ILE A 601 15.47 7.05 -13.40
N ARG A 602 16.55 6.99 -14.20
CA ARG A 602 17.92 7.20 -13.70
C ARG A 602 18.14 8.61 -13.19
N HIS A 603 17.41 9.60 -13.71
CA HIS A 603 17.47 10.97 -13.20
C HIS A 603 17.02 11.03 -11.74
N ILE A 604 15.85 10.43 -11.40
CA ILE A 604 15.33 10.40 -10.02
C ILE A 604 16.26 9.61 -9.11
N GLU A 605 16.76 8.46 -9.54
CA GLU A 605 17.70 7.66 -8.77
C GLU A 605 18.99 8.43 -8.48
N ARG A 606 19.55 9.11 -9.47
CA ARG A 606 20.74 9.96 -9.31
C ARG A 606 20.51 11.08 -8.28
N LEU A 607 19.34 11.72 -8.31
CA LEU A 607 18.98 12.75 -7.34
C LEU A 607 18.88 12.19 -5.92
N VAL A 608 18.23 11.05 -5.76
CA VAL A 608 18.09 10.37 -4.47
C VAL A 608 19.45 9.98 -3.92
N LEU A 609 20.27 9.27 -4.69
CA LEU A 609 21.57 8.75 -4.25
C LEU A 609 22.59 9.84 -3.94
N ASN A 610 22.54 10.99 -4.65
CA ASN A 610 23.38 12.15 -4.36
C ASN A 610 22.84 13.02 -3.22
N SER A 611 21.63 12.78 -2.71
CA SER A 611 21.12 13.53 -1.57
C SER A 611 21.90 13.19 -0.29
N ARG A 612 22.12 14.19 0.57
CA ARG A 612 22.63 13.96 1.93
C ARG A 612 21.69 13.04 2.68
N THR A 613 20.40 13.17 2.49
CA THR A 613 19.34 12.37 3.14
C THR A 613 19.58 10.87 2.94
N TRP A 614 19.85 10.42 1.72
CA TRP A 614 20.14 9.02 1.47
C TRP A 614 21.51 8.61 2.00
N GLN A 615 22.49 9.51 1.97
CA GLN A 615 23.86 9.23 2.42
C GLN A 615 24.04 9.24 3.95
N THR A 616 23.01 9.53 4.75
CA THR A 616 23.10 9.46 6.22
C THR A 616 23.41 8.04 6.70
N SER A 617 24.14 7.94 7.82
CA SER A 617 24.41 6.66 8.49
C SER A 617 23.14 6.05 9.10
N ALA A 618 23.15 4.74 9.30
CA ALA A 618 22.11 4.01 10.03
C ALA A 618 22.17 4.20 11.55
N VAL A 619 23.27 4.72 12.09
CA VAL A 619 23.47 4.94 13.53
C VAL A 619 22.54 6.06 14.00
N PRO A 620 21.62 5.81 14.94
CA PRO A 620 20.72 6.83 15.45
C PRO A 620 21.43 7.80 16.40
N ASN A 621 20.85 8.99 16.55
CA ASN A 621 21.16 9.91 17.64
C ASN A 621 19.95 10.03 18.59
N GLU A 622 20.12 10.77 19.70
CA GLU A 622 19.07 10.92 20.72
C GLU A 622 17.75 11.46 20.19
N THR A 623 17.77 12.27 19.12
CA THR A 623 16.57 12.92 18.59
C THR A 623 15.86 12.07 17.52
N ASN A 624 16.57 11.15 16.83
CA ASN A 624 16.04 10.38 15.70
C ASN A 624 15.88 8.87 15.95
N ILE A 625 16.16 8.42 17.19
CA ILE A 625 16.05 6.98 17.54
C ILE A 625 14.63 6.41 17.30
N TYR A 626 13.61 7.24 17.47
CA TYR A 626 12.20 6.87 17.26
C TYR A 626 11.69 7.18 15.85
N ASP A 627 12.50 7.84 15.01
CA ASP A 627 12.08 8.18 13.66
C ASP A 627 12.01 6.92 12.77
N LYS A 628 10.84 6.70 12.20
CA LYS A 628 10.53 5.56 11.31
C LYS A 628 10.00 5.98 9.93
N SER A 629 9.74 7.29 9.73
CA SER A 629 8.99 7.75 8.55
C SER A 629 9.45 9.08 7.95
N ASN A 630 10.40 9.77 8.61
CA ASN A 630 10.85 11.09 8.17
C ASN A 630 12.27 11.10 7.60
N PHE A 631 12.88 9.93 7.44
CA PHE A 631 14.17 9.74 6.74
C PHE A 631 15.34 10.49 7.40
N ALA A 632 15.30 10.62 8.72
CA ALA A 632 16.36 11.27 9.50
C ALA A 632 17.67 10.45 9.54
N ARG A 633 17.62 9.19 9.17
CA ARG A 633 18.76 8.28 9.06
C ARG A 633 18.48 7.20 8.02
N SER A 634 19.48 6.46 7.60
CA SER A 634 19.29 5.23 6.85
C SER A 634 18.59 4.19 7.73
N TYR A 635 17.48 3.61 7.25
CA TYR A 635 16.80 2.55 7.98
C TYR A 635 17.35 1.20 7.56
N PRO A 636 17.62 0.27 8.49
CA PRO A 636 17.85 -1.13 8.16
C PRO A 636 16.63 -1.68 7.40
N ARG A 637 16.87 -2.28 6.26
CA ARG A 637 15.82 -2.85 5.42
C ARG A 637 16.24 -4.20 4.86
N ARG A 638 15.26 -4.97 4.45
CA ARG A 638 15.49 -6.25 3.80
C ARG A 638 15.95 -6.06 2.37
N MET A 639 16.80 -6.98 1.96
CA MET A 639 17.12 -7.19 0.56
C MET A 639 16.05 -8.10 -0.07
N MET A 640 15.75 -7.89 -1.34
CA MET A 640 14.95 -8.83 -2.13
C MET A 640 15.59 -10.22 -2.10
N ALA A 641 14.78 -11.26 -2.12
CA ALA A 641 15.28 -12.63 -2.03
C ALA A 641 16.37 -12.99 -3.08
N PRO A 642 16.25 -12.61 -4.37
CA PRO A 642 17.35 -12.77 -5.33
C PRO A 642 18.63 -12.02 -4.95
N VAL A 643 18.49 -10.80 -4.41
CA VAL A 643 19.64 -9.98 -3.97
C VAL A 643 20.36 -10.66 -2.79
N VAL A 644 19.63 -11.27 -1.85
CA VAL A 644 20.25 -12.03 -0.74
C VAL A 644 21.15 -13.15 -1.27
N VAL A 645 20.68 -13.90 -2.27
CA VAL A 645 21.47 -14.98 -2.89
C VAL A 645 22.71 -14.42 -3.58
N ASP A 646 22.57 -13.36 -4.36
CA ASP A 646 23.69 -12.75 -5.08
C ASP A 646 24.71 -12.11 -4.15
N VAL A 647 24.27 -11.43 -3.09
CA VAL A 647 25.14 -10.88 -2.03
C VAL A 647 25.91 -11.98 -1.30
N LEU A 648 25.25 -13.10 -0.94
CA LEU A 648 25.90 -14.26 -0.33
C LEU A 648 26.95 -14.86 -1.26
N ASN A 649 26.60 -15.07 -2.53
CA ASN A 649 27.51 -15.63 -3.52
C ASN A 649 28.74 -14.72 -3.74
N ALA A 650 28.52 -13.41 -3.92
CA ALA A 650 29.59 -12.43 -4.12
C ALA A 650 30.50 -12.30 -2.87
N ALA A 651 29.91 -12.19 -1.68
CA ALA A 651 30.67 -12.09 -0.44
C ALA A 651 31.52 -13.34 -0.16
N LEU A 652 30.96 -14.51 -0.41
CA LEU A 652 31.64 -15.80 -0.18
C LEU A 652 32.49 -16.27 -1.37
N GLY A 653 32.48 -15.55 -2.51
CA GLY A 653 33.26 -15.89 -3.70
C GLY A 653 32.84 -17.23 -4.33
N VAL A 654 31.53 -17.47 -4.42
CA VAL A 654 30.96 -18.68 -4.99
C VAL A 654 30.22 -18.33 -6.28
N GLU A 655 30.50 -19.08 -7.34
CA GLU A 655 29.68 -19.04 -8.56
C GLU A 655 28.52 -20.03 -8.43
N GLN A 656 27.30 -19.53 -8.61
CA GLN A 656 26.10 -20.34 -8.59
C GLN A 656 25.69 -20.68 -10.01
N GLN A 657 25.64 -21.97 -10.30
CA GLN A 657 24.95 -22.46 -11.49
C GLN A 657 23.46 -22.58 -11.19
N PHE A 658 22.66 -21.80 -11.88
CA PHE A 658 21.20 -21.96 -11.88
C PHE A 658 20.84 -23.06 -12.88
N THR A 659 19.68 -23.71 -12.71
CA THR A 659 19.24 -24.83 -13.54
C THR A 659 19.09 -24.46 -15.02
N ALA A 660 18.68 -25.43 -15.85
CA ALA A 660 18.57 -25.33 -17.31
C ALA A 660 17.82 -24.11 -17.88
N ASP A 661 17.18 -23.32 -17.03
CA ASP A 661 16.43 -22.13 -17.41
C ASP A 661 17.28 -20.83 -17.30
N ALA A 662 18.56 -20.94 -16.98
CA ALA A 662 19.50 -19.83 -16.83
C ALA A 662 20.76 -20.06 -17.68
N ALA A 663 21.32 -19.01 -18.25
CA ALA A 663 22.62 -19.08 -18.92
C ALA A 663 23.76 -19.19 -17.89
N GLU A 664 24.93 -19.63 -18.34
CA GLU A 664 26.13 -19.70 -17.50
C GLU A 664 26.54 -18.28 -17.06
N GLY A 665 26.84 -18.12 -15.76
CA GLY A 665 27.26 -16.84 -15.19
C GLY A 665 26.12 -15.87 -14.86
N GLU A 666 24.86 -16.23 -15.13
CA GLU A 666 23.72 -15.39 -14.71
C GLU A 666 23.59 -15.33 -13.19
N ARG A 667 23.17 -14.17 -12.68
CA ARG A 667 22.89 -13.94 -11.26
C ARG A 667 21.42 -14.19 -10.92
N ALA A 668 21.12 -14.36 -9.64
CA ALA A 668 19.74 -14.58 -9.17
C ALA A 668 18.79 -13.46 -9.59
N ILE A 669 19.23 -12.20 -9.59
CA ILE A 669 18.44 -11.05 -10.07
C ILE A 669 18.11 -11.13 -11.57
N GLN A 670 18.90 -11.83 -12.37
CA GLN A 670 18.65 -12.01 -13.81
C GLN A 670 17.73 -13.20 -14.07
N VAL A 671 17.81 -14.25 -13.26
CA VAL A 671 17.01 -15.47 -13.42
C VAL A 671 15.60 -15.28 -12.86
N ALA A 672 15.42 -14.51 -11.82
CA ALA A 672 14.23 -14.32 -11.01
C ALA A 672 13.73 -15.63 -10.31
N ALA A 673 13.13 -15.46 -9.14
CA ALA A 673 12.80 -16.56 -8.25
C ALA A 673 11.74 -17.53 -8.81
N THR A 674 10.82 -17.05 -9.65
CA THR A 674 9.74 -17.86 -10.23
C THR A 674 10.21 -18.87 -11.28
N ARG A 675 11.41 -18.68 -11.83
CA ARG A 675 11.99 -19.53 -12.88
C ARG A 675 12.92 -20.62 -12.35
N VAL A 676 13.28 -20.54 -11.08
CA VAL A 676 14.24 -21.50 -10.48
C VAL A 676 13.53 -22.79 -10.11
N ARG A 677 14.01 -23.92 -10.65
CA ARG A 677 13.48 -25.26 -10.36
C ARG A 677 14.18 -25.95 -9.20
N ASP A 678 15.39 -25.52 -8.83
CA ASP A 678 16.12 -26.06 -7.70
C ASP A 678 15.35 -25.89 -6.39
N GLY A 679 15.12 -27.00 -5.68
CA GLY A 679 14.30 -27.01 -4.46
C GLY A 679 14.90 -26.21 -3.32
N ASN A 680 16.24 -26.22 -3.19
CA ASN A 680 16.95 -25.50 -2.14
C ASN A 680 16.89 -24.00 -2.39
N LEU A 681 17.14 -23.56 -3.62
CA LEU A 681 17.03 -22.16 -4.02
C LEU A 681 15.60 -21.64 -3.88
N ARG A 682 14.58 -22.40 -4.29
CA ARG A 682 13.18 -22.02 -4.08
C ARG A 682 12.84 -21.88 -2.60
N ASN A 683 13.37 -22.76 -1.76
CA ASN A 683 13.21 -22.65 -0.31
C ASN A 683 13.89 -21.39 0.24
N THR A 684 15.11 -21.07 -0.24
CA THR A 684 15.80 -19.83 0.09
C THR A 684 14.96 -18.62 -0.25
N PHE A 685 14.46 -18.53 -1.48
CA PHE A 685 13.62 -17.42 -1.92
C PHE A 685 12.35 -17.30 -1.08
N ARG A 686 11.68 -18.41 -0.75
CA ARG A 686 10.50 -18.43 0.10
C ARG A 686 10.80 -17.93 1.52
N ILE A 687 11.90 -18.35 2.13
CA ILE A 687 12.33 -17.92 3.47
C ILE A 687 12.60 -16.41 3.49
N PHE A 688 13.18 -15.88 2.41
CA PHE A 688 13.47 -14.44 2.30
C PHE A 688 12.32 -13.62 1.71
N GLY A 689 11.08 -14.15 1.76
CA GLY A 689 9.87 -13.38 1.51
C GLY A 689 9.60 -13.09 0.04
N HIS A 690 10.02 -14.01 -0.87
CA HIS A 690 9.65 -13.88 -2.28
C HIS A 690 8.13 -13.83 -2.44
N SER A 691 7.64 -12.79 -3.11
CA SER A 691 6.22 -12.63 -3.45
C SER A 691 5.72 -13.77 -4.34
N SER A 692 4.51 -14.26 -4.07
CA SER A 692 3.83 -15.21 -4.96
C SER A 692 3.41 -14.58 -6.28
N ARG A 693 3.41 -13.25 -6.37
CA ARG A 693 2.94 -12.44 -7.51
C ARG A 693 1.50 -12.72 -7.94
N LYS A 694 0.73 -13.38 -7.08
CA LYS A 694 -0.68 -13.73 -7.31
C LYS A 694 -1.62 -12.62 -6.87
N SER A 695 -1.17 -11.77 -5.96
CA SER A 695 -1.89 -10.62 -5.46
C SER A 695 -1.50 -9.34 -6.22
N ALA A 696 -2.46 -8.45 -6.39
CA ALA A 696 -2.23 -7.11 -6.94
C ALA A 696 -1.57 -6.14 -5.93
N CYS A 697 -1.24 -6.63 -4.75
CA CYS A 697 -0.78 -5.83 -3.61
C CYS A 697 0.72 -6.04 -3.38
N ASP A 698 1.48 -4.98 -3.17
CA ASP A 698 2.87 -5.04 -2.72
C ASP A 698 3.02 -5.65 -1.31
N CYS A 699 1.92 -5.87 -0.59
CA CYS A 699 1.88 -6.49 0.74
C CYS A 699 2.07 -8.01 0.73
N ASP A 700 2.20 -8.65 -0.42
CA ASP A 700 2.34 -10.11 -0.55
C ASP A 700 3.73 -10.62 -0.08
N GLY A 701 4.71 -9.74 0.07
CA GLY A 701 6.01 -10.00 0.68
C GLY A 701 6.03 -9.67 2.17
N SER A 702 6.42 -10.61 3.04
CA SER A 702 6.64 -10.28 4.46
C SER A 702 7.91 -9.46 4.63
N GLU A 703 7.80 -8.23 5.11
CA GLU A 703 8.95 -7.33 5.38
C GLU A 703 9.58 -7.54 6.76
N ASP A 704 8.96 -8.29 7.67
CA ASP A 704 9.46 -8.47 9.02
C ASP A 704 10.57 -9.53 9.13
N PRO A 705 11.64 -9.30 9.91
CA PRO A 705 12.65 -10.31 10.22
C PRO A 705 11.99 -11.52 10.88
N SER A 706 12.20 -12.71 10.32
CA SER A 706 11.65 -13.93 10.88
C SER A 706 12.73 -14.78 11.52
N LEU A 707 12.36 -15.53 12.57
CA LEU A 707 13.22 -16.53 13.18
C LEU A 707 13.72 -17.54 12.13
N SER A 708 12.88 -17.89 11.15
CA SER A 708 13.24 -18.80 10.06
C SER A 708 14.42 -18.31 9.24
N GLN A 709 14.55 -17.00 8.99
CA GLN A 709 15.68 -16.42 8.26
C GLN A 709 16.97 -16.48 9.07
N THR A 710 16.89 -16.17 10.36
CA THR A 710 18.03 -16.25 11.27
C THR A 710 18.53 -17.70 11.36
N LEU A 711 17.63 -18.65 11.57
CA LEU A 711 17.97 -20.07 11.61
C LEU A 711 18.57 -20.54 10.29
N TYR A 712 17.98 -20.14 9.14
CA TYR A 712 18.53 -20.46 7.83
C TYR A 712 19.98 -19.99 7.69
N MET A 713 20.26 -18.72 8.00
CA MET A 713 21.63 -18.18 7.91
C MET A 713 22.62 -18.89 8.84
N MET A 714 22.17 -19.39 9.99
CA MET A 714 23.03 -20.04 10.99
C MET A 714 23.24 -21.54 10.76
N THR A 715 22.28 -22.25 10.20
CA THR A 715 22.26 -23.72 10.22
C THR A 715 22.06 -24.39 8.87
N ASP A 716 21.64 -23.64 7.83
CA ASP A 716 21.32 -24.28 6.55
C ASP A 716 22.56 -24.81 5.84
N GLY A 717 22.45 -26.04 5.31
CA GLY A 717 23.54 -26.71 4.62
C GLY A 717 24.03 -25.98 3.37
N PHE A 718 23.13 -25.26 2.69
CA PHE A 718 23.45 -24.45 1.52
C PHE A 718 24.38 -23.27 1.86
N VAL A 719 24.11 -22.57 2.97
CA VAL A 719 24.97 -21.48 3.47
C VAL A 719 26.31 -22.06 3.98
N MET A 720 26.27 -23.14 4.79
CA MET A 720 27.47 -23.75 5.35
C MET A 720 28.40 -24.30 4.29
N GLN A 721 27.87 -24.89 3.23
CA GLN A 721 28.67 -25.39 2.10
C GLN A 721 29.38 -24.23 1.37
N ARG A 722 28.73 -23.10 1.20
CA ARG A 722 29.33 -21.90 0.58
C ARG A 722 30.46 -21.34 1.42
N ILE A 723 30.30 -21.28 2.73
CA ILE A 723 31.35 -20.84 3.64
C ILE A 723 32.56 -21.76 3.53
N ARG A 724 32.35 -23.07 3.53
CA ARG A 724 33.44 -24.07 3.49
C ARG A 724 34.18 -24.10 2.15
N ASN A 725 33.49 -23.94 1.03
CA ASN A 725 34.04 -24.13 -0.30
C ASN A 725 34.36 -22.82 -1.05
N GLY A 726 33.95 -21.66 -0.53
CA GLY A 726 34.11 -20.36 -1.14
C GLY A 726 35.43 -19.66 -0.79
N ARG A 727 35.37 -18.34 -0.66
CA ARG A 727 36.50 -17.42 -0.44
C ARG A 727 37.36 -17.81 0.76
N LEU A 728 36.76 -18.27 1.85
CA LEU A 728 37.53 -18.70 3.03
C LEU A 728 38.52 -19.84 2.66
N ARG A 729 38.06 -20.84 1.90
CA ARG A 729 38.93 -21.93 1.44
C ARG A 729 40.02 -21.41 0.51
N GLN A 730 39.70 -20.50 -0.39
CA GLN A 730 40.67 -19.88 -1.29
C GLN A 730 41.78 -19.15 -0.52
N LEU A 731 41.40 -18.30 0.44
CA LEU A 731 42.35 -17.57 1.30
C LEU A 731 43.25 -18.49 2.13
N LEU A 732 42.68 -19.59 2.66
CA LEU A 732 43.42 -20.56 3.44
C LEU A 732 44.29 -21.49 2.58
N ALA A 733 44.02 -21.67 1.28
CA ALA A 733 44.83 -22.45 0.38
C ALA A 733 46.17 -21.78 0.03
N VAL A 734 46.27 -20.46 0.12
CA VAL A 734 47.47 -19.68 -0.20
C VAL A 734 48.56 -20.02 0.82
N GLY A 735 49.77 -20.35 0.30
CA GLY A 735 50.97 -20.55 1.11
C GLY A 735 50.88 -21.67 2.18
N GLY A 736 49.94 -22.62 2.04
CA GLY A 736 49.79 -23.70 2.99
C GLY A 736 49.12 -23.33 4.33
N ARG A 737 48.46 -22.17 4.41
CA ARG A 737 47.74 -21.68 5.61
C ARG A 737 46.73 -22.71 6.16
N MET A 738 46.03 -23.43 5.28
CA MET A 738 45.08 -24.48 5.69
C MET A 738 45.74 -25.58 6.53
N GLN A 739 46.89 -26.06 6.11
CA GLN A 739 47.61 -27.08 6.85
C GLN A 739 48.15 -26.55 8.18
N ARG A 740 48.68 -25.31 8.20
CA ARG A 740 49.12 -24.66 9.43
C ARG A 740 47.95 -24.41 10.40
N LEU A 741 46.81 -24.06 9.91
CA LEU A 741 45.59 -23.90 10.72
C LEU A 741 45.17 -25.25 11.35
N GLN A 742 45.15 -26.32 10.55
CA GLN A 742 44.81 -27.65 11.04
C GLN A 742 45.80 -28.18 12.09
N ASN A 743 47.07 -27.84 11.95
CA ASN A 743 48.14 -28.24 12.89
C ASN A 743 48.31 -27.26 14.06
N GLY A 744 47.52 -26.20 14.15
CA GLY A 744 47.62 -25.16 15.19
C GLY A 744 48.89 -24.31 15.10
N THR A 745 49.54 -24.23 13.94
CA THR A 745 50.81 -23.52 13.71
C THR A 745 50.65 -22.29 12.79
N ILE A 746 49.44 -21.85 12.54
CA ILE A 746 49.20 -20.62 11.75
C ILE A 746 49.61 -19.38 12.53
N GLU A 747 50.32 -18.47 11.88
CA GLU A 747 50.72 -17.21 12.48
C GLU A 747 49.49 -16.27 12.68
N HIS A 748 49.51 -15.48 13.79
CA HIS A 748 48.43 -14.56 14.11
C HIS A 748 48.19 -13.53 13.00
N ASP A 749 49.25 -13.05 12.35
CA ASP A 749 49.16 -12.07 11.25
C ASP A 749 48.52 -12.67 10.01
N GLU A 750 48.78 -13.95 9.71
CA GLU A 750 48.14 -14.65 8.59
C GLU A 750 46.66 -14.86 8.82
N LEU A 751 46.26 -15.22 10.05
CA LEU A 751 44.86 -15.35 10.41
C LEU A 751 44.14 -14.01 10.40
N ALA A 752 44.81 -12.97 10.90
CA ALA A 752 44.27 -11.57 10.87
C ALA A 752 44.08 -11.10 9.42
N GLU A 753 44.96 -11.46 8.51
CA GLU A 753 44.81 -11.15 7.08
C GLU A 753 43.58 -11.84 6.48
N VAL A 754 43.40 -13.15 6.72
CA VAL A 754 42.25 -13.93 6.25
C VAL A 754 40.94 -13.31 6.79
N LEU A 755 40.88 -13.00 8.08
CA LEU A 755 39.71 -12.38 8.71
C LEU A 755 39.42 -10.99 8.13
N ARG A 756 40.47 -10.21 7.86
CA ARG A 756 40.31 -8.87 7.23
C ARG A 756 39.73 -8.97 5.83
N GLU A 757 40.22 -9.90 5.01
CA GLU A 757 39.70 -10.12 3.65
C GLU A 757 38.24 -10.60 3.66
N MET A 758 37.91 -11.54 4.55
CA MET A 758 36.53 -11.98 4.72
C MET A 758 35.60 -10.86 5.17
N SER A 759 36.06 -10.03 6.11
CA SER A 759 35.26 -8.91 6.61
C SER A 759 35.03 -7.82 5.53
N LEU A 760 36.05 -7.49 4.77
CA LEU A 760 35.90 -6.57 3.64
C LEU A 760 34.90 -7.10 2.61
N ALA A 761 34.91 -8.40 2.32
CA ALA A 761 33.98 -9.03 1.40
C ALA A 761 32.54 -9.06 1.92
N ILE A 762 32.35 -9.30 3.23
CA ILE A 762 31.03 -9.47 3.84
C ILE A 762 30.43 -8.13 4.26
N PHE A 763 31.19 -7.28 4.93
CA PHE A 763 30.71 -6.05 5.55
C PHE A 763 31.18 -4.77 4.83
N GLY A 764 32.17 -4.86 3.95
CA GLY A 764 32.78 -3.71 3.30
C GLY A 764 33.67 -2.87 4.22
N ARG A 765 34.05 -3.35 5.43
CA ARG A 765 34.82 -2.62 6.45
C ARG A 765 35.77 -3.50 7.24
N ASN A 766 36.69 -2.89 7.98
CA ASN A 766 37.67 -3.60 8.82
C ASN A 766 37.02 -4.26 10.05
N PRO A 767 37.31 -5.53 10.36
CA PRO A 767 36.53 -6.43 11.21
C PRO A 767 36.69 -6.29 12.72
N MET A 768 37.64 -5.48 13.24
CA MET A 768 38.03 -5.55 14.66
C MET A 768 36.83 -5.48 15.64
N VAL A 769 35.88 -4.62 15.39
CA VAL A 769 34.68 -4.50 16.25
C VAL A 769 33.72 -5.67 16.05
N ASP A 770 33.52 -6.09 14.80
CA ASP A 770 32.55 -7.14 14.47
C ASP A 770 33.03 -8.54 14.86
N VAL A 771 34.34 -8.81 14.78
CA VAL A 771 34.93 -10.09 15.25
C VAL A 771 34.82 -10.18 16.76
N VAL A 772 35.14 -9.11 17.50
CA VAL A 772 34.96 -9.06 18.96
C VAL A 772 33.49 -9.23 19.33
N TRP A 773 32.58 -8.57 18.63
CA TRP A 773 31.16 -8.72 18.86
C TRP A 773 30.66 -10.14 18.57
N ALA A 774 31.08 -10.75 17.46
CA ALA A 774 30.74 -12.12 17.11
C ALA A 774 31.30 -13.14 18.11
N MET A 775 32.54 -12.92 18.60
CA MET A 775 33.15 -13.77 19.62
C MET A 775 32.41 -13.65 20.96
N ILE A 776 32.05 -12.45 21.40
CA ILE A 776 31.27 -12.22 22.63
C ILE A 776 29.87 -12.86 22.55
N ASN A 777 29.28 -12.87 21.35
CA ASN A 777 27.97 -13.47 21.11
C ASN A 777 28.04 -14.94 20.68
N SER A 778 29.22 -15.56 20.65
CA SER A 778 29.34 -16.99 20.36
C SER A 778 28.80 -17.82 21.53
N ARG A 779 28.33 -19.02 21.21
CA ARG A 779 27.78 -19.97 22.19
C ARG A 779 28.81 -20.32 23.26
N GLU A 780 30.07 -20.44 22.86
CA GLU A 780 31.21 -20.76 23.71
C GLU A 780 31.56 -19.66 24.72
N PHE A 781 31.26 -18.40 24.37
CA PHE A 781 31.46 -17.26 25.28
C PHE A 781 30.28 -17.05 26.25
N ILE A 782 29.03 -17.24 25.76
CA ILE A 782 27.82 -17.00 26.55
C ILE A 782 27.50 -18.18 27.49
N LEU A 783 27.81 -19.40 27.07
CA LEU A 783 27.59 -20.61 27.83
C LEU A 783 28.94 -21.07 28.39
N ASN A 784 29.11 -20.89 29.67
CA ASN A 784 30.29 -21.40 30.40
C ASN A 784 30.36 -22.92 30.25
N HIS A 785 31.26 -23.41 29.40
CA HIS A 785 31.56 -24.83 29.22
C HIS A 785 32.89 -25.18 29.91
#